data_48b3e6372643b8ad48713c62f1857a76
#
_entry.id   48b3e6372643b8ad48713c62f1857a76
#
_cell.length_a   1.000
_cell.length_b   1.000
_cell.length_c   1.000
_cell.angle_alpha   90.00
_cell.angle_beta   90.00
_cell.angle_gamma   90.00
#
_symmetry.space_group_name_H-M   'P 1'
#
loop_
_entity.id
_entity.type
_entity.pdbx_description
1 polymer ?
#
loop_
_entity_poly.entity_id
_entity_poly.type
_entity_poly.pdbx_seq_one_letter_code
_entity_poly.pdbx_strand_id
1 'polypeptide(L)'
;MEDLKFKYLERLSEIYPTIAQASTEVINLQAILNLPKGTEHFLTDIHGEYEAFAHVLKNGSGSVRRKVDAVFGNTMSSRDKQALATLIYYPREKMDRVKKEENNMEDWYKITLYRLIEVCKRTASKYTRSKVRKALPKDFAYVIEELITEKAELTDKESYYNEIVNTIIRVRRAEEFIIALSELIQRLTVDHLHIVGDIYDRGPGPHIIMDKLMQYHSVDIQWGNHDILWMGAAAGQRGCIANVIRICARYGNLDILEDGYGINLLPLATFALSKYADDPCECFGLKGSTSFTAQEKEMEIKMHKAISIIQFKVEGQIIRKNPGFKMEGRNLLHRIDFEKGTIDLDGQKYELLDKNFPTIDPRHPYTLTKEEEDIMERLERAFLNCEKLQEHMRFLLNKGGLYKVYNNNLLYHGCIPLNEDGSMKQVKIYGKTYKGKELYEVLESYVRKGFFAVETKEKERGRDMMWYIWLNENSPLFGKDKMATFERYFLAEKETHLEKKNPYYSLLENEKVVDSILAEFGLSGECIHIVNGHVPVRSKNGESPIKCGGKVLVIDGGFSKAYQKETGIAGYTLIYNSYGLILTAHDPFESTEAAIEKGSDIHSDSIIVKRVMARKRVEDTDDGKRLKERIRDLEFLLEAYRSGRITEKI
;
A
#
# COMPACT_ATOMS: atom_id res chain seq x y z
N MET A 1 -36.33 21.59 -8.04
CA MET A 1 -35.71 20.36 -8.57
C MET A 1 -35.62 20.36 -10.10
N GLU A 2 -36.68 20.69 -10.84
CA GLU A 2 -36.69 20.78 -12.33
C GLU A 2 -35.66 21.80 -12.85
N ASP A 3 -35.58 22.99 -12.26
CA ASP A 3 -34.66 24.05 -12.66
C ASP A 3 -33.18 23.62 -12.49
N LEU A 4 -32.85 22.86 -11.46
CA LEU A 4 -31.49 22.32 -11.23
C LEU A 4 -31.13 21.23 -12.28
N LYS A 5 -32.10 20.41 -12.62
CA LYS A 5 -31.96 19.36 -13.64
C LYS A 5 -31.78 19.97 -15.04
N PHE A 6 -32.52 21.03 -15.34
CA PHE A 6 -32.37 21.77 -16.59
C PHE A 6 -30.99 22.43 -16.71
N LYS A 7 -30.53 23.15 -15.70
CA LYS A 7 -29.20 23.74 -15.67
C LYS A 7 -28.07 22.71 -15.82
N TYR A 8 -28.25 21.50 -15.26
CA TYR A 8 -27.30 20.42 -15.43
C TYR A 8 -27.24 19.96 -16.90
N LEU A 9 -28.40 19.80 -17.55
CA LEU A 9 -28.48 19.42 -18.96
C LEU A 9 -27.91 20.52 -19.89
N GLU A 10 -28.10 21.81 -19.56
CA GLU A 10 -27.45 22.92 -20.28
C GLU A 10 -25.92 22.83 -20.20
N ARG A 11 -25.35 22.55 -19.02
CA ARG A 11 -23.89 22.32 -18.88
C ARG A 11 -23.43 21.08 -19.61
N LEU A 12 -24.20 20.00 -19.58
CA LEU A 12 -23.88 18.79 -20.31
C LEU A 12 -23.89 19.04 -21.83
N SER A 13 -24.79 19.92 -22.32
CA SER A 13 -24.82 20.33 -23.71
C SER A 13 -23.59 21.12 -24.18
N GLU A 14 -22.84 21.72 -23.26
CA GLU A 14 -21.56 22.36 -23.59
C GLU A 14 -20.48 21.33 -23.95
N ILE A 15 -20.56 20.15 -23.35
CA ILE A 15 -19.61 19.02 -23.59
C ILE A 15 -20.04 18.21 -24.81
N TYR A 16 -21.34 18.02 -24.99
CA TYR A 16 -21.95 17.25 -26.09
C TYR A 16 -22.96 18.15 -26.87
N PRO A 17 -22.46 19.11 -27.66
CA PRO A 17 -23.27 20.17 -28.22
C PRO A 17 -24.28 19.72 -29.30
N THR A 18 -24.17 18.48 -29.79
CA THR A 18 -25.09 17.95 -30.85
C THR A 18 -25.65 16.58 -30.51
N ILE A 19 -26.79 16.25 -31.07
CA ILE A 19 -27.42 14.92 -31.00
C ILE A 19 -26.41 13.85 -31.45
N ALA A 20 -25.68 14.11 -32.54
CA ALA A 20 -24.70 13.17 -33.07
C ALA A 20 -23.58 12.84 -32.04
N GLN A 21 -23.04 13.84 -31.37
CA GLN A 21 -21.98 13.65 -30.36
C GLN A 21 -22.51 12.94 -29.12
N ALA A 22 -23.67 13.35 -28.59
CA ALA A 22 -24.28 12.70 -27.45
C ALA A 22 -24.67 11.24 -27.76
N SER A 23 -25.23 10.97 -28.93
CA SER A 23 -25.57 9.60 -29.37
C SER A 23 -24.33 8.72 -29.54
N THR A 24 -23.26 9.25 -30.13
CA THR A 24 -22.01 8.52 -30.31
C THR A 24 -21.40 8.15 -28.96
N GLU A 25 -21.46 9.06 -27.97
CA GLU A 25 -20.97 8.74 -26.63
C GLU A 25 -21.84 7.69 -25.92
N VAL A 26 -23.17 7.74 -26.04
CA VAL A 26 -24.07 6.68 -25.53
C VAL A 26 -23.70 5.33 -26.11
N ILE A 27 -23.51 5.24 -27.44
CA ILE A 27 -23.12 3.99 -28.12
C ILE A 27 -21.77 3.49 -27.59
N ASN A 28 -20.81 4.38 -27.44
CA ASN A 28 -19.47 4.06 -26.92
C ASN A 28 -19.55 3.53 -25.47
N LEU A 29 -20.24 4.25 -24.58
CA LEU A 29 -20.40 3.84 -23.18
C LEU A 29 -21.15 2.52 -23.05
N GLN A 30 -22.21 2.32 -23.83
CA GLN A 30 -22.98 1.06 -23.86
C GLN A 30 -22.13 -0.12 -24.34
N ALA A 31 -21.25 0.09 -25.32
CA ALA A 31 -20.32 -0.93 -25.77
C ALA A 31 -19.27 -1.27 -24.69
N ILE A 32 -18.75 -0.26 -23.97
CA ILE A 32 -17.79 -0.44 -22.87
C ILE A 32 -18.37 -1.31 -21.74
N LEU A 33 -19.65 -1.15 -21.40
CA LEU A 33 -20.31 -1.96 -20.38
C LEU A 33 -20.21 -3.47 -20.66
N ASN A 34 -20.14 -3.88 -21.92
CA ASN A 34 -20.04 -5.28 -22.35
C ASN A 34 -18.60 -5.83 -22.37
N LEU A 35 -17.58 -5.01 -22.13
CA LEU A 35 -16.21 -5.50 -22.02
C LEU A 35 -16.03 -6.33 -20.74
N PRO A 36 -15.04 -7.24 -20.73
CA PRO A 36 -14.67 -7.94 -19.50
C PRO A 36 -14.25 -6.97 -18.40
N LYS A 37 -14.63 -7.27 -17.16
CA LYS A 37 -14.13 -6.56 -15.97
C LYS A 37 -12.60 -6.47 -15.99
N GLY A 38 -12.06 -5.30 -15.66
CA GLY A 38 -10.63 -5.09 -15.46
C GLY A 38 -10.06 -5.96 -14.34
N THR A 39 -8.73 -6.07 -14.31
CA THR A 39 -8.01 -6.83 -13.29
C THR A 39 -7.59 -5.91 -12.16
N GLU A 40 -7.99 -6.23 -10.94
CA GLU A 40 -7.59 -5.56 -9.71
C GLU A 40 -6.61 -6.43 -8.94
N HIS A 41 -5.57 -5.82 -8.40
CA HIS A 41 -4.64 -6.47 -7.48
C HIS A 41 -4.71 -5.81 -6.12
N PHE A 42 -4.68 -6.62 -5.06
CA PHE A 42 -4.70 -6.18 -3.67
C PHE A 42 -3.44 -6.70 -2.98
N LEU A 43 -2.72 -5.78 -2.36
CA LEU A 43 -1.48 -6.02 -1.61
C LEU A 43 -1.55 -5.30 -0.27
N THR A 44 -0.88 -5.82 0.74
CA THR A 44 -0.81 -5.21 2.08
C THR A 44 0.54 -5.45 2.72
N ASP A 45 0.82 -4.73 3.81
CA ASP A 45 1.98 -4.96 4.70
C ASP A 45 3.32 -5.05 3.96
N ILE A 46 3.54 -4.12 3.02
CA ILE A 46 4.73 -4.07 2.16
C ILE A 46 5.97 -3.74 2.97
N HIS A 47 5.81 -2.88 3.99
CA HIS A 47 6.84 -2.58 4.99
C HIS A 47 8.22 -2.25 4.39
N GLY A 48 8.29 -1.37 3.42
CA GLY A 48 9.54 -0.91 2.85
C GLY A 48 10.34 -1.92 2.03
N GLU A 49 9.81 -3.12 1.76
CA GLU A 49 10.48 -4.17 0.97
C GLU A 49 10.34 -3.89 -0.53
N TYR A 50 11.03 -2.85 -1.01
CA TYR A 50 10.83 -2.30 -2.34
C TYR A 50 11.21 -3.25 -3.48
N GLU A 51 12.24 -4.09 -3.33
CA GLU A 51 12.65 -5.01 -4.41
C GLU A 51 11.60 -6.08 -4.68
N ALA A 52 11.12 -6.75 -3.62
CA ALA A 52 10.07 -7.76 -3.72
C ALA A 52 8.77 -7.14 -4.25
N PHE A 53 8.38 -5.98 -3.72
CA PHE A 53 7.22 -5.25 -4.19
C PHE A 53 7.33 -4.86 -5.67
N ALA A 54 8.47 -4.28 -6.08
CA ALA A 54 8.70 -3.91 -7.47
C ALA A 54 8.64 -5.11 -8.42
N HIS A 55 9.19 -6.27 -8.01
CA HIS A 55 9.12 -7.50 -8.77
C HIS A 55 7.66 -7.98 -8.94
N VAL A 56 6.89 -8.02 -7.85
CA VAL A 56 5.47 -8.41 -7.87
C VAL A 56 4.64 -7.49 -8.77
N LEU A 57 4.92 -6.18 -8.80
CA LEU A 57 4.27 -5.26 -9.73
C LEU A 57 4.65 -5.56 -11.19
N LYS A 58 5.94 -5.78 -11.47
CA LYS A 58 6.47 -6.02 -12.82
C LYS A 58 5.98 -7.34 -13.41
N ASN A 59 5.93 -8.40 -12.61
CA ASN A 59 5.43 -9.71 -13.06
C ASN A 59 3.89 -9.83 -13.00
N GLY A 60 3.20 -8.79 -12.45
CA GLY A 60 1.76 -8.79 -12.26
C GLY A 60 1.29 -9.99 -11.42
N SER A 61 2.02 -10.30 -10.33
CA SER A 61 1.76 -11.45 -9.46
C SER A 61 1.64 -12.76 -10.26
N GLY A 62 2.59 -12.99 -11.18
CA GLY A 62 2.63 -14.13 -12.08
C GLY A 62 1.67 -14.05 -13.29
N SER A 63 0.88 -12.97 -13.41
CA SER A 63 -0.09 -12.83 -14.51
C SER A 63 0.57 -12.65 -15.87
N VAL A 64 1.73 -12.01 -15.94
CA VAL A 64 2.49 -11.87 -17.20
C VAL A 64 2.97 -13.24 -17.68
N ARG A 65 3.53 -14.07 -16.78
CA ARG A 65 3.97 -15.42 -17.11
C ARG A 65 2.81 -16.27 -17.67
N ARG A 66 1.65 -16.24 -16.99
CA ARG A 66 0.45 -16.95 -17.48
C ARG A 66 0.00 -16.48 -18.86
N LYS A 67 0.19 -15.19 -19.21
CA LYS A 67 -0.10 -14.70 -20.58
C LYS A 67 0.88 -15.22 -21.61
N VAL A 68 2.19 -15.24 -21.30
CA VAL A 68 3.22 -15.83 -22.15
C VAL A 68 2.90 -17.30 -22.42
N ASP A 69 2.57 -18.05 -21.36
CA ASP A 69 2.19 -19.47 -21.48
C ASP A 69 0.92 -19.66 -22.33
N ALA A 70 -0.08 -18.78 -22.17
CA ALA A 70 -1.33 -18.84 -22.94
C ALA A 70 -1.15 -18.46 -24.44
N VAL A 71 -0.16 -17.62 -24.76
CA VAL A 71 0.14 -17.24 -26.16
C VAL A 71 0.92 -18.36 -26.87
N PHE A 72 1.96 -18.89 -26.25
CA PHE A 72 2.90 -19.77 -26.89
C PHE A 72 2.65 -21.27 -26.63
N GLY A 73 1.88 -21.61 -25.60
CA GLY A 73 1.53 -23.01 -25.32
C GLY A 73 2.75 -23.95 -25.40
N ASN A 74 2.68 -24.95 -26.30
CA ASN A 74 3.77 -25.90 -26.54
C ASN A 74 4.71 -25.48 -27.67
N THR A 75 4.48 -24.35 -28.33
CA THR A 75 5.31 -23.87 -29.45
C THR A 75 6.62 -23.24 -29.01
N MET A 76 6.78 -22.96 -27.74
CA MET A 76 7.97 -22.37 -27.13
C MET A 76 8.42 -23.20 -25.93
N SER A 77 9.73 -23.39 -25.75
CA SER A 77 10.29 -24.11 -24.62
C SER A 77 10.00 -23.35 -23.29
N SER A 78 9.94 -24.07 -22.17
CA SER A 78 9.76 -23.45 -20.84
C SER A 78 10.87 -22.44 -20.52
N ARG A 79 12.11 -22.74 -20.95
CA ARG A 79 13.26 -21.83 -20.78
C ARG A 79 13.10 -20.55 -21.58
N ASP A 80 12.67 -20.60 -22.83
CA ASP A 80 12.48 -19.42 -23.68
C ASP A 80 11.30 -18.56 -23.15
N LYS A 81 10.21 -19.19 -22.70
CA LYS A 81 9.10 -18.50 -22.08
C LYS A 81 9.52 -17.79 -20.79
N GLN A 82 10.39 -18.40 -20.00
CA GLN A 82 10.95 -17.80 -18.80
C GLN A 82 11.86 -16.62 -19.16
N ALA A 83 12.72 -16.78 -20.17
CA ALA A 83 13.60 -15.70 -20.64
C ALA A 83 12.78 -14.50 -21.15
N LEU A 84 11.71 -14.76 -21.92
CA LEU A 84 10.80 -13.71 -22.40
C LEU A 84 10.06 -13.02 -21.25
N ALA A 85 9.57 -13.77 -20.25
CA ALA A 85 8.93 -13.19 -19.08
C ALA A 85 9.91 -12.31 -18.29
N THR A 86 11.14 -12.78 -18.05
CA THR A 86 12.18 -11.98 -17.37
C THR A 86 12.53 -10.71 -18.17
N LEU A 87 12.56 -10.78 -19.48
CA LEU A 87 12.74 -9.60 -20.34
C LEU A 87 11.59 -8.61 -20.18
N ILE A 88 10.34 -9.08 -20.11
CA ILE A 88 9.19 -8.21 -19.86
C ILE A 88 9.29 -7.54 -18.48
N TYR A 89 9.78 -8.24 -17.44
CA TYR A 89 9.91 -7.69 -16.08
C TYR A 89 11.03 -6.66 -15.97
N TYR A 90 12.19 -6.95 -16.60
CA TYR A 90 13.43 -6.18 -16.49
C TYR A 90 14.02 -5.90 -17.88
N PRO A 91 13.31 -5.12 -18.72
CA PRO A 91 13.72 -4.97 -20.12
C PRO A 91 15.10 -4.33 -20.28
N ARG A 92 15.43 -3.30 -19.48
CA ARG A 92 16.72 -2.60 -19.61
C ARG A 92 17.88 -3.48 -19.16
N GLU A 93 17.78 -4.00 -17.95
CA GLU A 93 18.81 -4.83 -17.33
C GLU A 93 19.05 -6.13 -18.10
N LYS A 94 17.99 -6.75 -18.60
CA LYS A 94 18.09 -7.96 -19.40
C LYS A 94 18.70 -7.70 -20.78
N MET A 95 18.39 -6.57 -21.41
CA MET A 95 18.99 -6.14 -22.68
C MET A 95 20.49 -5.98 -22.56
N ASP A 96 20.99 -5.31 -21.51
CA ASP A 96 22.42 -5.10 -21.30
C ASP A 96 23.20 -6.41 -21.16
N ARG A 97 22.54 -7.45 -20.65
CA ARG A 97 23.11 -8.77 -20.55
C ARG A 97 23.10 -9.52 -21.89
N VAL A 98 21.95 -9.50 -22.58
CA VAL A 98 21.81 -10.15 -23.89
C VAL A 98 22.84 -9.63 -24.89
N LYS A 99 23.10 -8.31 -24.90
CA LYS A 99 24.15 -7.71 -25.76
C LYS A 99 25.55 -8.30 -25.57
N LYS A 100 25.83 -8.85 -24.39
CA LYS A 100 27.12 -9.45 -24.05
C LYS A 100 27.19 -10.96 -24.45
N GLU A 101 26.03 -11.60 -24.49
CA GLU A 101 25.90 -13.05 -24.64
C GLU A 101 25.51 -13.46 -26.07
N GLU A 102 24.78 -12.59 -26.80
CA GLU A 102 24.21 -12.91 -28.12
C GLU A 102 25.14 -12.50 -29.26
N ASN A 103 25.40 -13.43 -30.16
CA ASN A 103 26.28 -13.21 -31.29
C ASN A 103 25.57 -12.58 -32.51
N ASN A 104 24.27 -12.79 -32.67
CA ASN A 104 23.45 -12.22 -33.73
C ASN A 104 22.28 -11.39 -33.16
N MET A 105 22.57 -10.16 -32.83
CA MET A 105 21.57 -9.23 -32.25
C MET A 105 20.44 -8.92 -33.23
N GLU A 106 20.66 -8.92 -34.55
CA GLU A 106 19.60 -8.58 -35.51
C GLU A 106 18.50 -9.65 -35.52
N ASP A 107 18.87 -10.92 -35.59
CA ASP A 107 17.91 -12.03 -35.52
C ASP A 107 17.24 -12.11 -34.16
N TRP A 108 18.00 -11.88 -33.09
CA TRP A 108 17.45 -11.84 -31.75
C TRP A 108 16.40 -10.74 -31.58
N TYR A 109 16.68 -9.50 -32.04
CA TYR A 109 15.72 -8.41 -32.05
C TYR A 109 14.44 -8.76 -32.79
N LYS A 110 14.59 -9.33 -33.99
CA LYS A 110 13.47 -9.72 -34.84
C LYS A 110 12.54 -10.71 -34.15
N ILE A 111 13.10 -11.81 -33.64
CA ILE A 111 12.35 -12.85 -32.94
C ILE A 111 11.69 -12.30 -31.69
N THR A 112 12.41 -11.49 -30.90
CA THR A 112 11.93 -10.91 -29.66
C THR A 112 10.80 -9.92 -29.87
N LEU A 113 10.89 -9.05 -30.88
CA LEU A 113 9.84 -8.12 -31.25
C LEU A 113 8.55 -8.83 -31.62
N TYR A 114 8.60 -9.86 -32.47
CA TYR A 114 7.41 -10.67 -32.82
C TYR A 114 6.78 -11.30 -31.56
N ARG A 115 7.59 -11.90 -30.70
CA ARG A 115 7.11 -12.51 -29.45
C ARG A 115 6.42 -11.49 -28.53
N LEU A 116 7.00 -10.32 -28.35
CA LEU A 116 6.43 -9.25 -27.50
C LEU A 116 5.16 -8.68 -28.12
N ILE A 117 5.10 -8.50 -29.44
CA ILE A 117 3.89 -8.04 -30.14
C ILE A 117 2.73 -9.00 -29.89
N GLU A 118 2.94 -10.32 -29.98
CA GLU A 118 1.89 -11.31 -29.73
C GLU A 118 1.41 -11.29 -28.25
N VAL A 119 2.31 -11.19 -27.28
CA VAL A 119 1.94 -11.03 -25.86
C VAL A 119 1.17 -9.72 -25.64
N CYS A 120 1.59 -8.65 -26.31
CA CYS A 120 0.93 -7.36 -26.24
C CYS A 120 -0.48 -7.40 -26.84
N LYS A 121 -0.67 -8.00 -28.02
CA LYS A 121 -1.99 -8.25 -28.63
C LYS A 121 -2.94 -8.97 -27.64
N ARG A 122 -2.46 -10.07 -27.05
CA ARG A 122 -3.21 -10.86 -26.09
C ARG A 122 -3.60 -10.03 -24.84
N THR A 123 -2.67 -9.20 -24.37
CA THR A 123 -2.90 -8.37 -23.18
C THR A 123 -3.90 -7.23 -23.47
N ALA A 124 -3.78 -6.60 -24.65
CA ALA A 124 -4.62 -5.52 -25.11
C ALA A 124 -6.05 -5.95 -25.51
N SER A 125 -6.26 -7.21 -25.85
CA SER A 125 -7.51 -7.73 -26.43
C SER A 125 -8.78 -7.53 -25.58
N LYS A 126 -8.64 -7.27 -24.28
CA LYS A 126 -9.78 -7.02 -23.36
C LYS A 126 -10.15 -5.55 -23.25
N TYR A 127 -9.46 -4.64 -23.92
CA TYR A 127 -9.63 -3.21 -23.80
C TYR A 127 -10.14 -2.53 -25.07
N THR A 128 -10.72 -1.32 -24.91
CA THR A 128 -10.99 -0.46 -26.06
C THR A 128 -9.68 0.07 -26.65
N ARG A 129 -9.67 0.36 -27.96
CA ARG A 129 -8.55 1.02 -28.62
C ARG A 129 -8.15 2.33 -27.93
N SER A 130 -9.16 3.12 -27.49
CA SER A 130 -8.92 4.38 -26.77
C SER A 130 -8.16 4.17 -25.46
N LYS A 131 -8.48 3.12 -24.68
CA LYS A 131 -7.77 2.80 -23.43
C LYS A 131 -6.33 2.36 -23.71
N VAL A 132 -6.14 1.52 -24.72
CA VAL A 132 -4.80 1.08 -25.14
C VAL A 132 -3.98 2.28 -25.62
N ARG A 133 -4.54 3.14 -26.48
CA ARG A 133 -3.86 4.35 -26.99
C ARG A 133 -3.39 5.29 -25.89
N LYS A 134 -4.18 5.47 -24.83
CA LYS A 134 -3.77 6.27 -23.66
C LYS A 134 -2.63 5.63 -22.85
N ALA A 135 -2.42 4.33 -22.99
CA ALA A 135 -1.33 3.60 -22.34
C ALA A 135 -0.05 3.55 -23.18
N LEU A 136 -0.13 3.85 -24.48
CA LEU A 136 1.00 3.79 -25.40
C LEU A 136 2.04 4.87 -25.08
N PRO A 137 3.35 4.55 -25.21
CA PRO A 137 4.41 5.52 -25.13
C PRO A 137 4.34 6.49 -26.33
N LYS A 138 4.48 7.79 -26.09
CA LYS A 138 4.27 8.83 -27.11
C LYS A 138 5.09 8.62 -28.39
N ASP A 139 6.34 8.20 -28.24
CA ASP A 139 7.28 8.08 -29.36
C ASP A 139 6.95 6.93 -30.32
N PHE A 140 6.27 5.89 -29.84
CA PHE A 140 5.97 4.68 -30.61
C PHE A 140 4.48 4.41 -30.76
N ALA A 141 3.62 5.33 -30.29
CA ALA A 141 2.18 5.10 -30.18
C ALA A 141 1.55 4.60 -31.50
N TYR A 142 1.83 5.29 -32.62
CA TYR A 142 1.28 4.90 -33.92
C TYR A 142 1.74 3.52 -34.35
N VAL A 143 3.06 3.24 -34.27
CA VAL A 143 3.63 1.99 -34.74
C VAL A 143 3.17 0.81 -33.90
N ILE A 144 3.14 0.97 -32.57
CA ILE A 144 2.64 -0.08 -31.68
C ILE A 144 1.14 -0.33 -31.91
N GLU A 145 0.33 0.72 -32.03
CA GLU A 145 -1.12 0.58 -32.31
C GLU A 145 -1.36 -0.20 -33.61
N GLU A 146 -0.63 0.09 -34.67
CA GLU A 146 -0.72 -0.63 -35.94
C GLU A 146 -0.40 -2.11 -35.75
N LEU A 147 0.75 -2.42 -35.11
CA LEU A 147 1.24 -3.79 -34.92
C LEU A 147 0.32 -4.65 -34.03
N ILE A 148 -0.36 -4.07 -33.03
CA ILE A 148 -1.18 -4.84 -32.10
C ILE A 148 -2.67 -4.90 -32.47
N THR A 149 -3.14 -4.07 -33.40
CA THR A 149 -4.57 -3.97 -33.74
C THR A 149 -4.97 -4.97 -34.81
N GLU A 150 -4.09 -5.27 -35.73
CA GLU A 150 -4.38 -6.13 -36.89
C GLU A 150 -4.25 -7.62 -36.56
N LYS A 151 -5.07 -8.42 -37.25
CA LYS A 151 -4.97 -9.89 -37.17
C LYS A 151 -3.89 -10.37 -38.14
N ALA A 152 -2.96 -11.20 -37.64
CA ALA A 152 -1.87 -11.80 -38.44
C ALA A 152 -2.35 -12.67 -39.62
N GLU A 153 -3.63 -13.03 -39.65
CA GLU A 153 -4.24 -13.91 -40.67
C GLU A 153 -4.54 -13.21 -41.99
N LEU A 154 -4.34 -11.88 -42.08
CA LEU A 154 -4.52 -11.16 -43.34
C LEU A 154 -3.23 -11.13 -44.14
N THR A 155 -3.11 -12.05 -45.08
CA THR A 155 -1.91 -12.27 -45.95
C THR A 155 -1.43 -11.00 -46.67
N ASP A 156 -2.33 -10.07 -46.96
CA ASP A 156 -2.00 -8.88 -47.75
C ASP A 156 -1.11 -7.87 -47.03
N LYS A 157 -1.09 -7.91 -45.67
CA LYS A 157 -0.30 -6.99 -44.83
C LYS A 157 0.95 -7.62 -44.20
N GLU A 158 1.24 -8.90 -44.44
CA GLU A 158 2.39 -9.57 -43.82
C GLU A 158 3.70 -8.87 -44.18
N SER A 159 3.91 -8.54 -45.44
CA SER A 159 5.09 -7.83 -45.93
C SER A 159 5.21 -6.43 -45.30
N TYR A 160 4.08 -5.76 -45.07
CA TYR A 160 4.05 -4.46 -44.43
C TYR A 160 4.50 -4.52 -42.95
N TYR A 161 4.02 -5.51 -42.18
CA TYR A 161 4.46 -5.68 -40.79
C TYR A 161 5.92 -6.10 -40.68
N ASN A 162 6.36 -7.00 -41.55
CA ASN A 162 7.74 -7.41 -41.63
C ASN A 162 8.66 -6.22 -41.91
N GLU A 163 8.25 -5.30 -42.81
CA GLU A 163 9.04 -4.13 -43.15
C GLU A 163 9.05 -3.10 -41.96
N ILE A 164 7.97 -2.95 -41.20
CA ILE A 164 7.98 -2.16 -39.99
C ILE A 164 9.04 -2.68 -39.01
N VAL A 165 9.02 -4.00 -38.70
CA VAL A 165 9.96 -4.61 -37.76
C VAL A 165 11.39 -4.50 -38.27
N ASN A 166 11.65 -4.80 -39.56
CA ASN A 166 12.96 -4.67 -40.17
C ASN A 166 13.45 -3.21 -40.12
N THR A 167 12.56 -2.24 -40.35
CA THR A 167 12.90 -0.83 -40.31
C THR A 167 13.24 -0.36 -38.87
N ILE A 168 12.51 -0.81 -37.86
CA ILE A 168 12.83 -0.52 -36.43
C ILE A 168 14.27 -0.99 -36.12
N ILE A 169 14.66 -2.17 -36.60
CA ILE A 169 16.01 -2.73 -36.40
C ILE A 169 17.03 -1.89 -37.18
N ARG A 170 16.77 -1.63 -38.47
CA ARG A 170 17.66 -0.89 -39.37
C ARG A 170 17.96 0.53 -38.86
N VAL A 171 16.96 1.23 -38.27
CA VAL A 171 17.14 2.56 -37.68
C VAL A 171 17.66 2.52 -36.25
N ARG A 172 18.04 1.34 -35.74
CA ARG A 172 18.63 1.11 -34.40
C ARG A 172 17.75 1.53 -33.23
N ARG A 173 16.42 1.34 -33.35
CA ARG A 173 15.43 1.63 -32.30
C ARG A 173 14.80 0.37 -31.68
N ALA A 174 15.36 -0.81 -31.96
CA ALA A 174 14.81 -2.09 -31.49
C ALA A 174 14.80 -2.21 -29.96
N GLU A 175 15.84 -1.70 -29.29
CA GLU A 175 15.96 -1.75 -27.84
C GLU A 175 14.89 -0.93 -27.16
N GLU A 176 14.73 0.34 -27.54
CA GLU A 176 13.71 1.21 -26.98
C GLU A 176 12.30 0.72 -27.26
N PHE A 177 12.13 0.07 -28.43
CA PHE A 177 10.84 -0.51 -28.79
C PHE A 177 10.50 -1.76 -27.96
N ILE A 178 11.47 -2.61 -27.66
CA ILE A 178 11.34 -3.77 -26.74
C ILE A 178 10.99 -3.29 -25.34
N ILE A 179 11.67 -2.24 -24.84
CA ILE A 179 11.37 -1.63 -23.54
C ILE A 179 9.93 -1.10 -23.52
N ALA A 180 9.53 -0.36 -24.56
CA ALA A 180 8.20 0.21 -24.68
C ALA A 180 7.09 -0.85 -24.69
N LEU A 181 7.27 -1.94 -25.43
CA LEU A 181 6.32 -3.06 -25.44
C LEU A 181 6.25 -3.78 -24.09
N SER A 182 7.40 -3.98 -23.44
CA SER A 182 7.46 -4.62 -22.12
C SER A 182 6.74 -3.81 -21.06
N GLU A 183 7.00 -2.52 -20.99
CA GLU A 183 6.33 -1.58 -20.08
C GLU A 183 4.81 -1.49 -20.37
N LEU A 184 4.40 -1.53 -21.64
CA LEU A 184 3.00 -1.57 -22.04
C LEU A 184 2.31 -2.86 -21.56
N ILE A 185 2.96 -4.02 -21.72
CA ILE A 185 2.44 -5.32 -21.24
C ILE A 185 2.25 -5.28 -19.72
N GLN A 186 3.23 -4.77 -18.96
CA GLN A 186 3.11 -4.60 -17.51
C GLN A 186 1.91 -3.72 -17.16
N ARG A 187 1.81 -2.55 -17.78
CA ARG A 187 0.74 -1.56 -17.54
C ARG A 187 -0.65 -2.10 -17.85
N LEU A 188 -0.82 -2.87 -18.93
CA LEU A 188 -2.09 -3.45 -19.33
C LEU A 188 -2.43 -4.75 -18.60
N THR A 189 -1.53 -5.30 -17.79
CA THR A 189 -1.77 -6.52 -17.02
C THR A 189 -2.65 -6.27 -15.80
N VAL A 190 -2.44 -5.16 -15.10
CA VAL A 190 -3.19 -4.75 -13.91
C VAL A 190 -3.89 -3.44 -14.20
N ASP A 191 -5.22 -3.41 -14.05
CA ASP A 191 -6.03 -2.21 -14.29
C ASP A 191 -6.04 -1.27 -13.10
N HIS A 192 -6.11 -1.82 -11.89
CA HIS A 192 -6.15 -1.06 -10.65
C HIS A 192 -5.42 -1.81 -9.53
N LEU A 193 -4.71 -1.06 -8.72
CA LEU A 193 -3.96 -1.53 -7.58
C LEU A 193 -4.58 -1.00 -6.29
N HIS A 194 -4.87 -1.90 -5.35
CA HIS A 194 -5.29 -1.58 -3.99
C HIS A 194 -4.15 -1.91 -3.03
N ILE A 195 -3.69 -0.93 -2.26
CA ILE A 195 -2.73 -1.13 -1.17
C ILE A 195 -3.50 -1.05 0.13
N VAL A 196 -3.58 -2.17 0.85
CA VAL A 196 -4.38 -2.30 2.07
C VAL A 196 -3.51 -2.03 3.31
N GLY A 197 -2.69 -0.98 3.23
CA GLY A 197 -1.93 -0.41 4.34
C GLY A 197 -0.53 -0.98 4.56
N ASP A 198 0.16 -0.30 5.46
CA ASP A 198 1.50 -0.58 5.95
C ASP A 198 2.57 -0.62 4.84
N ILE A 199 2.71 0.54 4.18
CA ILE A 199 3.79 0.79 3.22
C ILE A 199 5.10 1.04 3.96
N TYR A 200 5.05 1.75 5.09
CA TYR A 200 6.19 2.24 5.86
C TYR A 200 6.70 1.23 6.89
N ASP A 201 7.90 1.54 7.39
CA ASP A 201 8.64 0.85 8.45
C ASP A 201 9.17 -0.54 8.10
N ARG A 202 10.11 -1.02 8.91
CA ARG A 202 10.79 -2.32 8.90
C ARG A 202 11.79 -2.53 7.77
N GLY A 203 11.41 -2.40 6.51
CA GLY A 203 12.31 -2.51 5.35
C GLY A 203 12.89 -1.15 4.93
N PRO A 204 13.93 -1.13 4.07
CA PRO A 204 14.75 0.06 3.82
C PRO A 204 14.18 1.03 2.78
N GLY A 205 13.16 0.65 2.01
CA GLY A 205 12.75 1.41 0.81
C GLY A 205 11.35 1.98 0.76
N PRO A 206 10.70 2.43 1.86
CA PRO A 206 9.33 2.97 1.77
C PRO A 206 9.24 4.21 0.89
N HIS A 207 10.25 5.08 0.89
CA HIS A 207 10.30 6.26 0.03
C HIS A 207 10.37 5.89 -1.47
N ILE A 208 11.08 4.81 -1.82
CA ILE A 208 11.16 4.30 -3.21
C ILE A 208 9.81 3.70 -3.63
N ILE A 209 9.14 3.00 -2.71
CA ILE A 209 7.80 2.46 -2.95
C ILE A 209 6.80 3.59 -3.22
N MET A 210 6.83 4.65 -2.41
CA MET A 210 5.97 5.81 -2.58
C MET A 210 6.21 6.50 -3.93
N ASP A 211 7.47 6.72 -4.32
CA ASP A 211 7.82 7.27 -5.64
C ASP A 211 7.24 6.42 -6.79
N LYS A 212 7.26 5.08 -6.65
CA LYS A 212 6.66 4.16 -7.63
C LYS A 212 5.13 4.24 -7.66
N LEU A 213 4.49 4.27 -6.49
CA LEU A 213 3.03 4.36 -6.38
C LEU A 213 2.50 5.68 -6.94
N MET A 214 3.22 6.78 -6.74
CA MET A 214 2.87 8.10 -7.32
C MET A 214 2.89 8.09 -8.85
N GLN A 215 3.75 7.29 -9.46
CA GLN A 215 3.84 7.11 -10.91
C GLN A 215 2.90 6.02 -11.45
N TYR A 216 2.26 5.24 -10.56
CA TYR A 216 1.41 4.15 -10.97
C TYR A 216 0.10 4.67 -11.58
N HIS A 217 -0.35 4.06 -12.68
CA HIS A 217 -1.46 4.58 -13.50
C HIS A 217 -2.82 4.59 -12.80
N SER A 218 -3.06 3.70 -11.84
CA SER A 218 -4.31 3.63 -11.07
C SER A 218 -4.11 2.91 -9.76
N VAL A 219 -4.16 3.63 -8.64
CA VAL A 219 -3.95 3.10 -7.29
C VAL A 219 -4.83 3.81 -6.27
N ASP A 220 -5.27 3.07 -5.27
CA ASP A 220 -5.77 3.60 -4.01
C ASP A 220 -5.13 2.88 -2.81
N ILE A 221 -5.21 3.53 -1.65
CA ILE A 221 -4.48 3.10 -0.46
C ILE A 221 -5.42 3.17 0.75
N GLN A 222 -5.59 2.07 1.47
CA GLN A 222 -6.19 2.08 2.79
C GLN A 222 -5.04 2.22 3.80
N TRP A 223 -5.05 3.30 4.61
CA TRP A 223 -3.94 3.58 5.50
C TRP A 223 -3.79 2.50 6.57
N GLY A 224 -2.57 2.00 6.77
CA GLY A 224 -2.19 1.18 7.90
C GLY A 224 -1.77 2.01 9.11
N ASN A 225 -1.54 1.35 10.25
CA ASN A 225 -1.09 2.05 11.45
C ASN A 225 0.31 2.65 11.28
N HIS A 226 1.21 2.00 10.56
CA HIS A 226 2.54 2.55 10.24
C HIS A 226 2.44 3.75 9.29
N ASP A 227 1.52 3.73 8.33
CA ASP A 227 1.30 4.88 7.45
C ASP A 227 0.78 6.10 8.24
N ILE A 228 -0.19 5.89 9.14
CA ILE A 228 -0.70 6.96 10.03
C ILE A 228 0.39 7.49 10.95
N LEU A 229 1.29 6.64 11.43
CA LEU A 229 2.43 7.07 12.24
C LEU A 229 3.32 8.07 11.46
N TRP A 230 3.68 7.73 10.22
CA TRP A 230 4.47 8.61 9.34
C TRP A 230 3.70 9.88 8.95
N MET A 231 2.39 9.78 8.69
CA MET A 231 1.53 10.94 8.47
C MET A 231 1.53 11.87 9.69
N GLY A 232 1.44 11.33 10.92
CA GLY A 232 1.52 12.08 12.16
C GLY A 232 2.87 12.77 12.34
N ALA A 233 3.96 12.09 12.03
CA ALA A 233 5.30 12.65 12.07
C ALA A 233 5.46 13.80 11.07
N ALA A 234 5.01 13.62 9.83
CA ALA A 234 5.03 14.65 8.80
C ALA A 234 4.13 15.87 9.14
N ALA A 235 3.07 15.65 9.91
CA ALA A 235 2.24 16.73 10.43
C ALA A 235 2.85 17.46 11.63
N GLY A 236 4.00 17.01 12.16
CA GLY A 236 4.71 17.60 13.29
C GLY A 236 4.22 17.09 14.66
N GLN A 237 3.60 15.90 14.73
CA GLN A 237 3.25 15.28 16.01
C GLN A 237 4.50 14.63 16.62
N ARG A 238 4.99 15.19 17.74
CA ARG A 238 6.27 14.81 18.36
C ARG A 238 6.35 13.35 18.79
N GLY A 239 5.25 12.78 19.30
CA GLY A 239 5.16 11.37 19.66
C GLY A 239 5.30 10.46 18.44
N CYS A 240 4.71 10.84 17.30
CA CYS A 240 4.87 10.13 16.04
C CYS A 240 6.30 10.24 15.51
N ILE A 241 6.91 11.43 15.55
CA ILE A 241 8.32 11.65 15.14
C ILE A 241 9.26 10.73 15.94
N ALA A 242 9.12 10.72 17.26
CA ALA A 242 9.97 9.88 18.11
C ALA A 242 9.77 8.38 17.84
N ASN A 243 8.53 7.93 17.60
CA ASN A 243 8.23 6.56 17.23
C ASN A 243 8.82 6.18 15.86
N VAL A 244 8.70 7.03 14.84
CA VAL A 244 9.30 6.79 13.51
C VAL A 244 10.81 6.59 13.63
N ILE A 245 11.52 7.52 14.30
CA ILE A 245 12.97 7.43 14.46
C ILE A 245 13.35 6.17 15.25
N ARG A 246 12.64 5.88 16.35
CA ARG A 246 12.87 4.67 17.14
C ARG A 246 12.70 3.38 16.33
N ILE A 247 11.67 3.32 15.48
CA ILE A 247 11.44 2.13 14.65
C ILE A 247 12.53 2.02 13.59
N CYS A 248 12.89 3.12 12.92
CA CYS A 248 14.01 3.13 11.97
C CYS A 248 15.30 2.67 12.64
N ALA A 249 15.66 3.20 13.79
CA ALA A 249 16.84 2.79 14.55
C ALA A 249 16.79 1.29 14.93
N ARG A 250 15.64 0.80 15.42
CA ARG A 250 15.48 -0.61 15.81
C ARG A 250 15.75 -1.59 14.66
N TYR A 251 15.40 -1.21 13.42
CA TYR A 251 15.60 -2.03 12.24
C TYR A 251 16.89 -1.71 11.47
N GLY A 252 17.70 -0.74 11.96
CA GLY A 252 18.94 -0.31 11.30
C GLY A 252 18.68 0.39 9.97
N ASN A 253 17.67 1.21 9.92
CA ASN A 253 17.19 1.87 8.69
C ASN A 253 17.09 3.40 8.87
N LEU A 254 17.98 4.03 9.67
CA LEU A 254 18.01 5.49 9.81
C LEU A 254 18.31 6.20 8.49
N ASP A 255 18.97 5.53 7.54
CA ASP A 255 19.23 6.01 6.18
C ASP A 255 17.92 6.41 5.44
N ILE A 256 16.77 5.80 5.78
CA ILE A 256 15.47 6.23 5.25
C ILE A 256 15.24 7.70 5.56
N LEU A 257 15.57 8.15 6.76
CA LEU A 257 15.38 9.52 7.20
C LEU A 257 16.45 10.44 6.63
N GLU A 258 17.71 10.03 6.67
CA GLU A 258 18.85 10.85 6.24
C GLU A 258 18.97 10.89 4.71
N ASP A 259 19.15 9.77 4.04
CA ASP A 259 19.32 9.69 2.59
C ASP A 259 17.99 9.73 1.83
N GLY A 260 16.99 9.04 2.36
CA GLY A 260 15.67 8.95 1.71
C GLY A 260 14.88 10.26 1.73
N TYR A 261 14.89 10.97 2.86
CA TYR A 261 14.13 12.20 3.09
C TYR A 261 14.95 13.44 3.43
N GLY A 262 16.26 13.32 3.62
CA GLY A 262 17.14 14.45 3.96
C GLY A 262 16.91 15.02 5.36
N ILE A 263 16.42 14.21 6.31
CA ILE A 263 16.18 14.59 7.70
C ILE A 263 17.46 14.39 8.48
N ASN A 264 18.09 15.47 8.96
CA ASN A 264 19.36 15.45 9.66
C ASN A 264 19.20 14.92 11.11
N LEU A 265 19.80 13.76 11.39
CA LEU A 265 19.82 13.14 12.71
C LEU A 265 21.10 13.41 13.52
N LEU A 266 22.07 14.16 13.00
CA LEU A 266 23.34 14.47 13.68
C LEU A 266 23.16 15.06 15.10
N PRO A 267 22.18 15.95 15.38
CA PRO A 267 21.96 16.43 16.74
C PRO A 267 21.59 15.31 17.73
N LEU A 268 20.76 14.35 17.28
CA LEU A 268 20.41 13.18 18.08
C LEU A 268 21.59 12.24 18.28
N ALA A 269 22.38 12.00 17.23
CA ALA A 269 23.59 11.17 17.30
C ALA A 269 24.62 11.75 18.29
N THR A 270 24.91 13.05 18.20
CA THR A 270 25.83 13.75 19.10
C THR A 270 25.35 13.68 20.55
N PHE A 271 24.06 13.91 20.78
CA PHE A 271 23.46 13.80 22.12
C PHE A 271 23.55 12.38 22.66
N ALA A 272 23.21 11.38 21.87
CA ALA A 272 23.25 9.97 22.27
C ALA A 272 24.65 9.52 22.65
N LEU A 273 25.66 9.84 21.84
CA LEU A 273 27.08 9.53 22.12
C LEU A 273 27.59 10.25 23.37
N SER A 274 27.11 11.46 23.65
CA SER A 274 27.47 12.20 24.84
C SER A 274 26.82 11.67 26.12
N LYS A 275 25.51 11.44 26.10
CA LYS A 275 24.74 11.06 27.31
C LYS A 275 24.89 9.59 27.68
N TYR A 276 25.11 8.74 26.69
CA TYR A 276 25.26 7.29 26.85
C TYR A 276 26.68 6.79 26.50
N ALA A 277 27.72 7.64 26.71
CA ALA A 277 29.10 7.35 26.34
C ALA A 277 29.57 5.98 26.87
N ASP A 278 29.38 5.73 28.15
CA ASP A 278 29.82 4.52 28.86
C ASP A 278 28.70 3.46 28.98
N ASP A 279 27.57 3.66 28.31
CA ASP A 279 26.42 2.76 28.36
C ASP A 279 26.44 1.79 27.18
N PRO A 280 26.48 0.47 27.38
CA PRO A 280 26.44 -0.50 26.30
C PRO A 280 25.08 -0.57 25.61
N CYS A 281 24.02 -0.02 26.22
CA CYS A 281 22.64 0.02 25.69
C CYS A 281 22.13 -1.35 25.19
N GLU A 282 22.45 -2.45 25.88
CA GLU A 282 22.21 -3.85 25.44
C GLU A 282 20.75 -4.14 25.11
N CYS A 283 19.81 -3.51 25.82
CA CYS A 283 18.38 -3.68 25.61
C CYS A 283 17.87 -3.10 24.27
N PHE A 284 18.70 -2.29 23.60
CA PHE A 284 18.34 -1.56 22.38
C PHE A 284 19.01 -2.13 21.12
N GLY A 285 19.38 -3.42 21.16
CA GLY A 285 19.96 -4.13 20.01
C GLY A 285 19.12 -4.05 18.75
N LEU A 286 19.79 -4.06 17.59
CA LEU A 286 19.17 -3.97 16.28
C LEU A 286 18.50 -5.29 15.86
N LYS A 287 17.39 -5.21 15.13
CA LYS A 287 16.66 -6.38 14.58
C LYS A 287 16.98 -6.66 13.12
N GLY A 288 17.57 -5.73 12.40
CA GLY A 288 17.90 -5.88 10.98
C GLY A 288 19.24 -6.59 10.77
N SER A 289 19.41 -7.24 9.62
CA SER A 289 20.68 -7.77 9.13
C SER A 289 21.38 -6.70 8.28
N THR A 290 21.96 -5.69 8.91
CA THR A 290 22.74 -4.66 8.23
C THR A 290 24.23 -4.92 8.41
N SER A 291 25.02 -4.64 7.38
CA SER A 291 26.49 -4.76 7.40
C SER A 291 27.11 -3.51 8.04
N PHE A 292 26.76 -3.22 9.30
CA PHE A 292 27.35 -2.13 10.04
C PHE A 292 28.77 -2.45 10.53
N THR A 293 29.62 -1.47 10.51
CA THR A 293 30.86 -1.49 11.31
C THR A 293 30.50 -1.46 12.80
N ALA A 294 31.46 -1.82 13.65
CA ALA A 294 31.24 -1.80 15.10
C ALA A 294 30.87 -0.41 15.62
N GLN A 295 31.46 0.65 15.04
CA GLN A 295 31.19 2.05 15.43
C GLN A 295 29.79 2.50 14.98
N GLU A 296 29.39 2.21 13.76
CA GLU A 296 28.03 2.51 13.27
C GLU A 296 26.99 1.82 14.13
N LYS A 297 27.20 0.53 14.42
CA LYS A 297 26.28 -0.24 15.27
C LYS A 297 26.16 0.36 16.67
N GLU A 298 27.28 0.79 17.27
CA GLU A 298 27.26 1.43 18.57
C GLU A 298 26.47 2.74 18.55
N MET A 299 26.70 3.57 17.54
CA MET A 299 25.96 4.83 17.35
C MET A 299 24.48 4.59 17.22
N GLU A 300 24.06 3.67 16.34
CA GLU A 300 22.66 3.30 16.12
C GLU A 300 21.96 2.86 17.42
N ILE A 301 22.61 1.99 18.21
CA ILE A 301 22.09 1.48 19.47
C ILE A 301 21.92 2.61 20.50
N LYS A 302 22.89 3.53 20.60
CA LYS A 302 22.80 4.68 21.50
C LYS A 302 21.72 5.67 21.07
N MET A 303 21.61 5.94 19.77
CA MET A 303 20.51 6.74 19.21
C MET A 303 19.14 6.10 19.47
N HIS A 304 19.04 4.78 19.33
CA HIS A 304 17.82 4.01 19.62
C HIS A 304 17.39 4.17 21.09
N LYS A 305 18.33 4.08 22.05
CA LYS A 305 18.03 4.32 23.45
C LYS A 305 17.60 5.77 23.68
N ALA A 306 18.38 6.73 23.20
CA ALA A 306 18.13 8.15 23.40
C ALA A 306 16.72 8.56 22.92
N ILE A 307 16.36 8.20 21.68
CA ILE A 307 15.04 8.54 21.13
C ILE A 307 13.91 7.77 21.83
N SER A 308 14.17 6.55 22.34
CA SER A 308 13.16 5.80 23.10
C SER A 308 12.82 6.49 24.43
N ILE A 309 13.82 7.01 25.14
CA ILE A 309 13.60 7.78 26.37
C ILE A 309 12.82 9.08 26.07
N ILE A 310 13.23 9.80 25.02
CA ILE A 310 12.50 11.00 24.56
C ILE A 310 11.04 10.65 24.22
N GLN A 311 10.82 9.53 23.50
CA GLN A 311 9.48 9.04 23.16
C GLN A 311 8.61 8.86 24.40
N PHE A 312 9.08 8.14 25.41
CA PHE A 312 8.29 7.91 26.63
C PHE A 312 7.93 9.22 27.37
N LYS A 313 8.82 10.19 27.36
CA LYS A 313 8.54 11.51 27.94
C LYS A 313 7.45 12.25 27.14
N VAL A 314 7.60 12.32 25.83
CA VAL A 314 6.66 13.02 24.93
C VAL A 314 5.28 12.34 24.96
N GLU A 315 5.23 11.00 24.92
CA GLU A 315 3.96 10.26 25.02
C GLU A 315 3.25 10.55 26.34
N GLY A 316 3.98 10.63 27.46
CA GLY A 316 3.44 11.03 28.74
C GLY A 316 2.84 12.44 28.74
N GLN A 317 3.43 13.39 28.02
CA GLN A 317 2.89 14.73 27.83
C GLN A 317 1.60 14.70 26.99
N ILE A 318 1.55 13.92 25.92
CA ILE A 318 0.35 13.76 25.07
C ILE A 318 -0.81 13.17 25.88
N ILE A 319 -0.55 12.12 26.65
CA ILE A 319 -1.58 11.47 27.50
C ILE A 319 -2.15 12.44 28.51
N ARG A 320 -1.29 13.23 29.20
CA ARG A 320 -1.74 14.26 30.16
C ARG A 320 -2.56 15.36 29.51
N LYS A 321 -2.21 15.77 28.28
CA LYS A 321 -2.96 16.74 27.49
C LYS A 321 -4.34 16.19 27.06
N ASN A 322 -4.44 14.88 26.84
CA ASN A 322 -5.62 14.20 26.30
C ASN A 322 -6.15 13.07 27.23
N PRO A 323 -6.66 13.39 28.44
CA PRO A 323 -7.15 12.35 29.38
C PRO A 323 -8.30 11.52 28.82
N GLY A 324 -9.03 12.06 27.83
CA GLY A 324 -10.09 11.34 27.12
C GLY A 324 -9.60 10.15 26.27
N PHE A 325 -8.31 10.05 26.03
CA PHE A 325 -7.73 8.89 25.32
C PHE A 325 -7.64 7.63 26.20
N LYS A 326 -7.71 7.78 27.53
CA LYS A 326 -7.67 6.69 28.52
C LYS A 326 -6.44 5.80 28.38
N MET A 327 -5.26 6.40 28.30
CA MET A 327 -3.99 5.72 28.05
C MET A 327 -3.00 5.86 29.22
N GLU A 328 -3.48 6.15 30.43
CA GLU A 328 -2.67 6.34 31.62
C GLU A 328 -1.81 5.12 31.97
N GLY A 329 -2.29 3.92 31.63
CA GLY A 329 -1.54 2.66 31.76
C GLY A 329 -0.22 2.60 30.98
N ARG A 330 -0.06 3.45 29.94
CA ARG A 330 1.18 3.58 29.16
C ARG A 330 2.20 4.52 29.81
N ASN A 331 1.82 5.32 30.79
CA ASN A 331 2.70 6.19 31.54
C ASN A 331 3.46 5.39 32.61
N LEU A 332 4.64 4.88 32.29
CA LEU A 332 5.39 3.99 33.16
C LEU A 332 6.55 4.66 33.88
N LEU A 333 7.11 5.78 33.39
CA LEU A 333 8.29 6.42 33.97
C LEU A 333 8.14 6.84 35.42
N HIS A 334 6.93 7.27 35.85
CA HIS A 334 6.69 7.66 37.25
C HIS A 334 6.49 6.48 38.21
N ARG A 335 6.42 5.23 37.68
CA ARG A 335 6.31 4.01 38.46
C ARG A 335 7.69 3.38 38.77
N ILE A 336 8.76 3.97 38.23
CA ILE A 336 10.13 3.49 38.42
C ILE A 336 10.67 3.96 39.78
N ASP A 337 11.17 3.03 40.57
CA ASP A 337 12.06 3.30 41.71
C ASP A 337 13.49 3.35 41.18
N PHE A 338 13.97 4.56 40.88
CA PHE A 338 15.30 4.77 40.28
C PHE A 338 16.45 4.40 41.19
N GLU A 339 16.25 4.40 42.53
CA GLU A 339 17.30 4.01 43.48
C GLU A 339 17.45 2.47 43.51
N LYS A 340 16.34 1.74 43.46
CA LYS A 340 16.35 0.29 43.48
C LYS A 340 16.47 -0.32 42.09
N GLY A 341 16.22 0.44 41.03
CA GLY A 341 16.17 -0.06 39.65
C GLY A 341 15.03 -1.05 39.41
N THR A 342 13.88 -0.76 39.99
CA THR A 342 12.66 -1.59 39.86
C THR A 342 11.47 -0.78 39.37
N ILE A 343 10.46 -1.42 38.81
CA ILE A 343 9.20 -0.80 38.42
C ILE A 343 8.02 -1.55 39.05
N ASP A 344 6.99 -0.82 39.48
CA ASP A 344 5.73 -1.40 39.94
C ASP A 344 4.70 -1.41 38.80
N LEU A 345 4.28 -2.63 38.39
CA LEU A 345 3.20 -2.83 37.44
C LEU A 345 2.07 -3.56 38.14
N ASP A 346 0.96 -2.86 38.36
CA ASP A 346 -0.27 -3.38 38.96
C ASP A 346 -0.07 -4.09 40.31
N GLY A 347 0.84 -3.57 41.14
CA GLY A 347 1.19 -4.08 42.47
C GLY A 347 2.27 -5.15 42.48
N GLN A 348 2.79 -5.55 41.34
CA GLN A 348 3.94 -6.45 41.21
C GLN A 348 5.19 -5.66 40.83
N LYS A 349 6.30 -5.91 41.54
CA LYS A 349 7.59 -5.28 41.29
C LYS A 349 8.44 -6.14 40.37
N TYR A 350 9.00 -5.50 39.34
CA TYR A 350 9.90 -6.10 38.37
C TYR A 350 11.24 -5.38 38.39
N GLU A 351 12.33 -6.12 38.18
CA GLU A 351 13.66 -5.57 38.08
C GLU A 351 13.92 -5.06 36.65
N LEU A 352 14.50 -3.86 36.54
CA LEU A 352 14.86 -3.28 35.25
C LEU A 352 16.14 -3.90 34.73
N LEU A 353 16.16 -4.33 33.48
CA LEU A 353 17.35 -4.83 32.76
C LEU A 353 18.38 -3.73 32.54
N ASP A 354 17.93 -2.51 32.33
CA ASP A 354 18.75 -1.31 32.16
C ASP A 354 18.30 -0.26 33.17
N LYS A 355 19.23 0.21 34.00
CA LYS A 355 18.97 1.14 35.10
C LYS A 355 19.55 2.53 34.84
N ASN A 356 20.18 2.74 33.69
CA ASN A 356 20.85 3.99 33.35
C ASN A 356 19.92 4.98 32.64
N PHE A 357 19.39 5.96 33.36
CA PHE A 357 18.47 6.99 32.89
C PHE A 357 19.04 8.40 33.12
N PRO A 358 20.13 8.80 32.47
CA PRO A 358 20.86 10.04 32.79
C PRO A 358 20.07 11.31 32.53
N THR A 359 19.00 11.24 31.75
CA THR A 359 18.20 12.41 31.36
C THR A 359 16.81 12.46 32.04
N ILE A 360 16.48 11.48 32.90
CA ILE A 360 15.20 11.46 33.61
C ILE A 360 15.36 12.08 34.99
N ASP A 361 14.58 13.14 35.28
CA ASP A 361 14.38 13.64 36.65
C ASP A 361 13.29 12.80 37.33
N PRO A 362 13.58 12.07 38.40
CA PRO A 362 12.57 11.27 39.12
C PRO A 362 11.36 12.06 39.63
N ARG A 363 11.51 13.35 39.90
CA ARG A 363 10.42 14.23 40.35
C ARG A 363 9.51 14.66 39.21
N HIS A 364 10.08 14.76 38.01
CA HIS A 364 9.40 15.23 36.80
C HIS A 364 9.74 14.35 35.59
N PRO A 365 9.42 13.02 35.61
CA PRO A 365 9.97 12.03 34.69
C PRO A 365 9.56 12.21 33.22
N TYR A 366 8.54 13.01 32.95
CA TYR A 366 8.07 13.33 31.60
C TYR A 366 8.54 14.68 31.06
N THR A 367 9.35 15.41 31.82
CA THR A 367 9.92 16.69 31.38
C THR A 367 11.15 16.43 30.51
N LEU A 368 11.17 17.03 29.32
CA LEU A 368 12.36 17.00 28.46
C LEU A 368 13.46 17.87 29.09
N THR A 369 14.71 17.44 29.00
CA THR A 369 15.84 18.33 29.26
C THR A 369 15.90 19.41 28.18
N LYS A 370 16.66 20.48 28.43
CA LYS A 370 16.82 21.54 27.42
C LYS A 370 17.41 21.02 26.10
N GLU A 371 18.34 20.08 26.18
CA GLU A 371 18.97 19.44 25.03
C GLU A 371 17.95 18.58 24.25
N GLU A 372 17.15 17.78 24.96
CA GLU A 372 16.09 16.96 24.35
C GLU A 372 15.00 17.83 23.69
N GLU A 373 14.65 18.96 24.31
CA GLU A 373 13.69 19.90 23.73
C GLU A 373 14.21 20.53 22.43
N ASP A 374 15.50 20.98 22.43
CA ASP A 374 16.14 21.53 21.23
C ASP A 374 16.22 20.48 20.07
N ILE A 375 16.50 19.23 20.41
CA ILE A 375 16.48 18.12 19.43
C ILE A 375 15.08 17.94 18.86
N MET A 376 14.07 17.85 19.73
CA MET A 376 12.68 17.65 19.27
C MET A 376 12.14 18.82 18.43
N GLU A 377 12.51 20.05 18.77
CA GLU A 377 12.16 21.22 17.94
C GLU A 377 12.82 21.17 16.56
N ARG A 378 14.09 20.76 16.49
CA ARG A 378 14.80 20.62 15.20
C ARG A 378 14.21 19.51 14.35
N LEU A 379 13.92 18.35 14.95
CA LEU A 379 13.27 17.23 14.27
C LEU A 379 11.88 17.60 13.78
N GLU A 380 11.05 18.25 14.61
CA GLU A 380 9.72 18.71 14.20
C GLU A 380 9.79 19.62 12.98
N ARG A 381 10.72 20.60 12.99
CA ARG A 381 10.93 21.48 11.81
C ARG A 381 11.42 20.71 10.59
N ALA A 382 12.30 19.72 10.77
CA ALA A 382 12.82 18.92 9.66
C ALA A 382 11.70 18.10 9.00
N PHE A 383 10.86 17.42 9.78
CA PHE A 383 9.72 16.65 9.26
C PHE A 383 8.68 17.55 8.56
N LEU A 384 8.36 18.70 9.15
CA LEU A 384 7.41 19.66 8.58
C LEU A 384 7.88 20.27 7.25
N ASN A 385 9.18 20.47 7.08
CA ASN A 385 9.76 21.15 5.92
C ASN A 385 10.37 20.19 4.88
N CYS A 386 10.33 18.88 5.08
CA CYS A 386 10.81 17.91 4.11
C CYS A 386 9.82 17.82 2.93
N GLU A 387 10.12 18.47 1.81
CA GLU A 387 9.25 18.53 0.63
C GLU A 387 8.84 17.14 0.13
N LYS A 388 9.81 16.23 -0.03
CA LYS A 388 9.55 14.87 -0.50
C LYS A 388 8.60 14.12 0.42
N LEU A 389 8.78 14.22 1.75
CA LEU A 389 7.88 13.60 2.71
C LEU A 389 6.47 14.21 2.62
N GLN A 390 6.37 15.53 2.50
CA GLN A 390 5.09 16.23 2.35
C GLN A 390 4.37 15.84 1.05
N GLU A 391 5.08 15.63 -0.05
CA GLU A 391 4.51 15.13 -1.31
C GLU A 391 3.94 13.71 -1.14
N HIS A 392 4.68 12.82 -0.50
CA HIS A 392 4.22 11.46 -0.19
C HIS A 392 2.96 11.48 0.69
N MET A 393 2.93 12.31 1.73
CA MET A 393 1.76 12.42 2.61
C MET A 393 0.54 13.02 1.88
N ARG A 394 0.73 14.02 1.02
CA ARG A 394 -0.35 14.52 0.16
C ARG A 394 -0.90 13.46 -0.78
N PHE A 395 -0.02 12.61 -1.31
CA PHE A 395 -0.44 11.48 -2.14
C PHE A 395 -1.27 10.48 -1.33
N LEU A 396 -0.83 10.07 -0.13
CA LEU A 396 -1.60 9.23 0.78
C LEU A 396 -2.97 9.83 1.10
N LEU A 397 -3.03 11.13 1.40
CA LEU A 397 -4.28 11.84 1.69
C LEU A 397 -5.23 11.92 0.48
N ASN A 398 -4.68 12.04 -0.73
CA ASN A 398 -5.47 12.17 -1.96
C ASN A 398 -5.95 10.81 -2.50
N LYS A 399 -5.15 9.76 -2.35
CA LYS A 399 -5.44 8.43 -2.88
C LYS A 399 -5.93 7.45 -1.84
N GLY A 400 -5.95 7.84 -0.56
CA GLY A 400 -6.24 6.94 0.53
C GLY A 400 -7.33 7.41 1.48
N GLY A 401 -7.63 6.48 2.39
CA GLY A 401 -8.54 6.61 3.52
C GLY A 401 -8.39 5.45 4.49
N LEU A 402 -9.16 5.43 5.55
CA LEU A 402 -9.12 4.33 6.52
C LEU A 402 -9.83 3.07 6.01
N TYR A 403 -10.79 3.21 5.12
CA TYR A 403 -11.49 2.10 4.47
C TYR A 403 -11.94 2.47 3.06
N LYS A 404 -12.30 1.47 2.28
CA LYS A 404 -12.92 1.63 0.97
C LYS A 404 -13.88 0.49 0.68
N VAL A 405 -15.02 0.81 0.07
CA VAL A 405 -15.89 -0.18 -0.57
C VAL A 405 -15.67 -0.06 -2.08
N TYR A 406 -15.27 -1.15 -2.72
CA TYR A 406 -15.02 -1.19 -4.16
C TYR A 406 -15.34 -2.54 -4.76
N ASN A 407 -16.20 -2.56 -5.77
CA ASN A 407 -16.63 -3.77 -6.48
C ASN A 407 -17.05 -4.92 -5.53
N ASN A 408 -17.90 -4.59 -4.55
CA ASN A 408 -18.39 -5.50 -3.50
C ASN A 408 -17.31 -6.01 -2.52
N ASN A 409 -16.15 -5.40 -2.48
CA ASN A 409 -15.14 -5.69 -1.48
C ASN A 409 -15.04 -4.52 -0.50
N LEU A 410 -15.05 -4.83 0.80
CA LEU A 410 -14.76 -3.90 1.88
C LEU A 410 -13.28 -4.03 2.23
N LEU A 411 -12.54 -2.96 2.04
CA LEU A 411 -11.10 -2.88 2.23
C LEU A 411 -10.80 -2.03 3.47
N TYR A 412 -10.04 -2.55 4.41
CA TYR A 412 -9.44 -1.82 5.53
C TYR A 412 -8.23 -2.59 6.05
N HIS A 413 -7.29 -1.88 6.66
CA HIS A 413 -6.03 -2.50 7.05
C HIS A 413 -6.16 -3.44 8.26
N GLY A 414 -6.68 -2.96 9.39
CA GLY A 414 -6.63 -3.65 10.67
C GLY A 414 -7.92 -4.42 11.01
N CYS A 415 -8.78 -3.86 11.87
CA CYS A 415 -9.97 -4.54 12.39
C CYS A 415 -11.15 -3.58 12.58
N ILE A 416 -12.35 -4.12 12.69
CA ILE A 416 -13.48 -3.41 13.28
C ILE A 416 -13.46 -3.69 14.79
N PRO A 417 -13.31 -2.69 15.67
CA PRO A 417 -13.31 -2.93 17.12
C PRO A 417 -14.61 -3.59 17.57
N LEU A 418 -14.52 -4.78 18.14
CA LEU A 418 -15.64 -5.58 18.63
C LEU A 418 -15.56 -5.82 20.15
N ASN A 419 -16.71 -6.05 20.75
CA ASN A 419 -16.85 -6.68 22.06
C ASN A 419 -16.76 -8.20 21.95
N GLU A 420 -16.61 -8.92 23.08
CA GLU A 420 -16.51 -10.38 23.12
C GLU A 420 -17.77 -11.09 22.55
N ASP A 421 -18.94 -10.44 22.62
CA ASP A 421 -20.20 -10.94 22.06
C ASP A 421 -20.35 -10.72 20.53
N GLY A 422 -19.35 -10.12 19.89
CA GLY A 422 -19.35 -9.79 18.46
C GLY A 422 -20.08 -8.49 18.09
N SER A 423 -20.64 -7.77 19.07
CA SER A 423 -21.20 -6.45 18.81
C SER A 423 -20.11 -5.40 18.59
N MET A 424 -20.40 -4.36 17.78
CA MET A 424 -19.43 -3.29 17.48
C MET A 424 -19.17 -2.45 18.74
N LYS A 425 -17.89 -2.30 19.11
CA LYS A 425 -17.47 -1.55 20.30
C LYS A 425 -17.81 -0.06 20.14
N GLN A 426 -18.42 0.52 21.18
CA GLN A 426 -18.66 1.95 21.24
C GLN A 426 -17.40 2.66 21.73
N VAL A 427 -16.89 3.61 20.96
CA VAL A 427 -15.67 4.36 21.23
C VAL A 427 -15.98 5.83 21.38
N LYS A 428 -15.52 6.43 22.49
CA LYS A 428 -15.72 7.86 22.77
C LYS A 428 -14.55 8.67 22.24
N ILE A 429 -14.83 9.56 21.27
CA ILE A 429 -13.86 10.48 20.67
C ILE A 429 -14.31 11.91 20.97
N TYR A 430 -13.50 12.68 21.72
CA TYR A 430 -13.76 14.07 22.11
C TYR A 430 -15.20 14.33 22.59
N GLY A 431 -15.72 13.40 23.42
CA GLY A 431 -17.03 13.55 24.07
C GLY A 431 -18.22 12.94 23.34
N LYS A 432 -18.07 12.55 22.07
CA LYS A 432 -19.09 11.85 21.28
C LYS A 432 -18.74 10.38 21.12
N THR A 433 -19.76 9.52 20.99
CA THR A 433 -19.60 8.07 20.88
C THR A 433 -19.87 7.63 19.44
N TYR A 434 -18.99 6.77 18.92
CA TYR A 434 -19.02 6.25 17.57
C TYR A 434 -18.75 4.74 17.56
N LYS A 435 -19.21 4.03 16.52
CA LYS A 435 -18.96 2.62 16.31
C LYS A 435 -18.90 2.30 14.81
N GLY A 436 -18.37 1.16 14.44
CA GLY A 436 -18.39 0.64 13.07
C GLY A 436 -17.91 1.67 12.05
N LYS A 437 -18.69 1.89 11.00
CA LYS A 437 -18.37 2.83 9.91
C LYS A 437 -18.19 4.28 10.39
N GLU A 438 -19.04 4.75 11.28
CA GLU A 438 -18.95 6.13 11.81
C GLU A 438 -17.64 6.37 12.55
N LEU A 439 -17.10 5.34 13.25
CA LEU A 439 -15.80 5.44 13.90
C LEU A 439 -14.68 5.65 12.87
N TYR A 440 -14.69 4.92 11.78
CA TYR A 440 -13.72 5.10 10.67
C TYR A 440 -13.82 6.51 10.09
N GLU A 441 -15.01 6.99 9.79
CA GLU A 441 -15.26 8.31 9.20
C GLU A 441 -14.79 9.46 10.09
N VAL A 442 -15.06 9.38 11.40
CA VAL A 442 -14.62 10.42 12.33
C VAL A 442 -13.10 10.41 12.52
N LEU A 443 -12.48 9.25 12.64
CA LEU A 443 -11.03 9.14 12.76
C LEU A 443 -10.32 9.66 11.49
N GLU A 444 -10.79 9.30 10.30
CA GLU A 444 -10.28 9.83 9.04
C GLU A 444 -10.43 11.35 8.95
N SER A 445 -11.56 11.89 9.38
CA SER A 445 -11.80 13.34 9.45
C SER A 445 -10.73 14.05 10.32
N TYR A 446 -10.35 13.47 11.47
CA TYR A 446 -9.30 14.04 12.31
C TYR A 446 -7.91 13.93 11.68
N VAL A 447 -7.58 12.83 11.01
CA VAL A 447 -6.33 12.71 10.24
C VAL A 447 -6.23 13.86 9.23
N ARG A 448 -7.29 14.09 8.45
CA ARG A 448 -7.34 15.19 7.45
C ARG A 448 -7.25 16.57 8.12
N LYS A 449 -7.89 16.78 9.28
CA LYS A 449 -7.78 18.02 10.06
C LYS A 449 -6.35 18.28 10.52
N GLY A 450 -5.58 17.26 10.88
CA GLY A 450 -4.17 17.38 11.26
C GLY A 450 -3.31 18.07 10.19
N PHE A 451 -3.68 17.91 8.91
CA PHE A 451 -3.01 18.54 7.77
C PHE A 451 -3.66 19.85 7.33
N PHE A 452 -4.98 19.89 7.20
CA PHE A 452 -5.69 20.91 6.44
C PHE A 452 -6.48 21.91 7.32
N ALA A 453 -6.67 21.65 8.61
CA ALA A 453 -7.41 22.58 9.46
C ALA A 453 -6.68 23.93 9.55
N VAL A 454 -7.44 25.01 9.41
CA VAL A 454 -6.96 26.40 9.59
C VAL A 454 -6.88 26.75 11.07
N GLU A 455 -7.85 26.29 11.85
CA GLU A 455 -7.88 26.52 13.30
C GLU A 455 -6.82 25.66 14.00
N THR A 456 -5.92 26.31 14.74
CA THR A 456 -4.81 25.66 15.46
C THR A 456 -5.26 24.53 16.37
N LYS A 457 -6.34 24.73 17.12
CA LYS A 457 -6.87 23.73 18.06
C LYS A 457 -7.38 22.46 17.34
N GLU A 458 -8.07 22.62 16.21
CA GLU A 458 -8.54 21.49 15.42
C GLU A 458 -7.36 20.75 14.74
N LYS A 459 -6.36 21.50 14.30
CA LYS A 459 -5.13 20.95 13.74
C LYS A 459 -4.35 20.12 14.77
N GLU A 460 -4.20 20.65 15.98
CA GLU A 460 -3.56 19.93 17.10
C GLU A 460 -4.34 18.66 17.48
N ARG A 461 -5.67 18.75 17.58
CA ARG A 461 -6.52 17.56 17.82
C ARG A 461 -6.35 16.50 16.75
N GLY A 462 -6.23 16.91 15.48
CA GLY A 462 -5.96 16.00 14.37
C GLY A 462 -4.60 15.32 14.50
N ARG A 463 -3.57 16.08 14.88
CA ARG A 463 -2.21 15.55 15.13
C ARG A 463 -2.19 14.54 16.29
N ASP A 464 -2.79 14.90 17.42
CA ASP A 464 -2.87 14.01 18.58
C ASP A 464 -3.71 12.76 18.27
N MET A 465 -4.73 12.89 17.39
CA MET A 465 -5.52 11.75 16.94
C MET A 465 -4.72 10.76 16.08
N MET A 466 -3.76 11.20 15.25
CA MET A 466 -2.89 10.30 14.51
C MET A 466 -2.03 9.45 15.45
N TRP A 467 -1.50 10.04 16.53
CA TRP A 467 -0.82 9.28 17.57
C TRP A 467 -1.76 8.31 18.30
N TYR A 468 -3.01 8.71 18.60
CA TYR A 468 -4.03 7.82 19.15
C TYR A 468 -4.32 6.62 18.24
N ILE A 469 -4.53 6.86 16.95
CA ILE A 469 -4.83 5.79 15.97
C ILE A 469 -3.68 4.80 15.86
N TRP A 470 -2.43 5.26 16.02
CA TRP A 470 -1.24 4.42 15.98
C TRP A 470 -1.25 3.29 17.01
N LEU A 471 -1.72 3.54 18.24
CA LEU A 471 -1.45 2.60 19.35
C LEU A 471 -2.57 2.47 20.43
N ASN A 472 -3.72 3.13 20.26
CA ASN A 472 -4.81 2.97 21.23
C ASN A 472 -5.58 1.67 21.03
N GLU A 473 -6.01 1.03 22.12
CA GLU A 473 -6.77 -0.24 22.13
C GLU A 473 -8.09 -0.20 21.33
N ASN A 474 -8.66 0.99 21.18
CA ASN A 474 -9.90 1.23 20.44
C ASN A 474 -9.66 1.65 18.98
N SER A 475 -8.40 1.72 18.58
CA SER A 475 -8.05 2.04 17.20
C SER A 475 -8.36 0.87 16.27
N PRO A 476 -9.06 1.12 15.15
CA PRO A 476 -9.30 0.08 14.15
C PRO A 476 -8.04 -0.36 13.43
N LEU A 477 -6.93 0.40 13.52
CA LEU A 477 -5.67 0.05 12.88
C LEU A 477 -4.71 -0.70 13.79
N PHE A 478 -4.85 -0.57 15.11
CA PHE A 478 -3.95 -1.22 16.06
C PHE A 478 -4.43 -2.61 16.49
N GLY A 479 -5.71 -2.74 16.86
CA GLY A 479 -6.37 -4.01 17.12
C GLY A 479 -5.83 -4.87 18.26
N LYS A 480 -5.19 -4.23 19.28
CA LYS A 480 -4.69 -4.88 20.49
C LYS A 480 -4.99 -4.01 21.73
N ASP A 481 -4.92 -4.61 22.91
CA ASP A 481 -5.18 -3.94 24.18
C ASP A 481 -4.10 -2.93 24.58
N LYS A 482 -2.83 -3.23 24.29
CA LYS A 482 -1.68 -2.36 24.56
C LYS A 482 -0.54 -2.61 23.59
N MET A 483 0.37 -1.64 23.49
CA MET A 483 1.67 -1.80 22.83
C MET A 483 2.75 -1.84 23.91
N ALA A 484 3.27 -3.02 24.22
CA ALA A 484 4.27 -3.26 25.27
C ALA A 484 5.68 -2.82 24.81
N THR A 485 5.88 -1.51 24.60
CA THR A 485 7.17 -0.98 24.13
C THR A 485 8.20 -0.89 25.23
N PHE A 486 7.85 -0.24 26.36
CA PHE A 486 8.72 -0.08 27.52
C PHE A 486 9.08 -1.46 28.09
N GLU A 487 8.08 -2.29 28.31
CA GLU A 487 8.22 -3.61 28.90
C GLU A 487 9.20 -4.49 28.11
N ARG A 488 9.13 -4.44 26.77
CA ARG A 488 10.03 -5.22 25.89
C ARG A 488 11.48 -4.77 25.91
N TYR A 489 11.77 -3.54 26.32
CA TYR A 489 13.13 -3.06 26.47
C TYR A 489 13.67 -3.32 27.86
N PHE A 490 12.87 -3.08 28.89
CA PHE A 490 13.37 -2.96 30.26
C PHE A 490 13.03 -4.15 31.17
N LEU A 491 12.16 -5.08 30.76
CA LEU A 491 11.74 -6.21 31.58
C LEU A 491 12.09 -7.54 30.92
N ALA A 492 12.52 -8.51 31.74
CA ALA A 492 12.81 -9.88 31.29
C ALA A 492 11.56 -10.74 31.21
N GLU A 493 10.57 -10.42 32.03
CA GLU A 493 9.35 -11.23 32.25
C GLU A 493 8.42 -11.13 31.05
N LYS A 494 8.28 -12.25 30.34
CA LYS A 494 7.50 -12.34 29.08
C LYS A 494 6.01 -12.07 29.27
N GLU A 495 5.45 -12.30 30.45
CA GLU A 495 4.06 -11.99 30.75
C GLU A 495 3.76 -10.48 30.63
N THR A 496 4.74 -9.62 30.92
CA THR A 496 4.59 -8.17 30.75
C THR A 496 4.53 -7.74 29.29
N HIS A 497 5.08 -8.57 28.37
CA HIS A 497 5.12 -8.36 26.94
C HIS A 497 3.85 -8.81 26.21
N LEU A 498 2.88 -9.43 26.91
CA LEU A 498 1.66 -9.93 26.30
C LEU A 498 0.77 -8.79 25.81
N GLU A 499 0.31 -8.90 24.59
CA GLU A 499 -0.61 -7.99 23.92
C GLU A 499 -1.83 -8.79 23.46
N LYS A 500 -2.98 -8.58 24.11
CA LYS A 500 -4.22 -9.30 23.76
C LYS A 500 -4.83 -8.69 22.51
N LYS A 501 -5.14 -9.52 21.52
CA LYS A 501 -5.80 -9.08 20.30
C LYS A 501 -7.26 -8.72 20.54
N ASN A 502 -7.81 -7.79 19.76
CA ASN A 502 -9.22 -7.47 19.75
C ASN A 502 -10.05 -8.73 19.42
N PRO A 503 -11.23 -8.91 19.99
CA PRO A 503 -12.13 -10.04 19.71
C PRO A 503 -12.44 -10.24 18.22
N TYR A 504 -12.35 -9.20 17.41
CA TYR A 504 -12.47 -9.27 15.94
C TYR A 504 -11.71 -10.46 15.34
N TYR A 505 -10.44 -10.65 15.72
CA TYR A 505 -9.59 -11.68 15.11
C TYR A 505 -10.01 -13.11 15.42
N SER A 506 -10.66 -13.33 16.56
CA SER A 506 -11.20 -14.64 16.93
C SER A 506 -12.59 -14.90 16.36
N LEU A 507 -13.30 -13.85 15.94
CA LEU A 507 -14.68 -13.91 15.44
C LEU A 507 -14.79 -13.92 13.91
N LEU A 508 -13.66 -13.93 13.19
CA LEU A 508 -13.64 -13.91 11.71
C LEU A 508 -14.26 -15.15 11.04
N GLU A 509 -14.46 -16.24 11.76
CA GLU A 509 -15.19 -17.43 11.26
C GLU A 509 -16.68 -17.39 11.63
N ASN A 510 -17.14 -16.43 12.41
CA ASN A 510 -18.55 -16.27 12.78
C ASN A 510 -19.30 -15.51 11.69
N GLU A 511 -20.08 -16.23 10.89
CA GLU A 511 -20.81 -15.67 9.74
C GLU A 511 -21.73 -14.50 10.13
N LYS A 512 -22.43 -14.59 11.28
CA LYS A 512 -23.33 -13.51 11.72
C LYS A 512 -22.57 -12.21 12.02
N VAL A 513 -21.38 -12.33 12.60
CA VAL A 513 -20.52 -11.17 12.90
C VAL A 513 -20.01 -10.56 11.60
N VAL A 514 -19.50 -11.40 10.69
CA VAL A 514 -18.99 -10.97 9.37
C VAL A 514 -20.10 -10.29 8.55
N ASP A 515 -21.30 -10.85 8.51
CA ASP A 515 -22.45 -10.27 7.80
C ASP A 515 -22.89 -8.94 8.44
N SER A 516 -22.84 -8.83 9.77
CA SER A 516 -23.10 -7.57 10.50
C SER A 516 -22.11 -6.48 10.11
N ILE A 517 -20.82 -6.81 9.99
CA ILE A 517 -19.79 -5.87 9.56
C ILE A 517 -20.04 -5.43 8.11
N LEU A 518 -20.28 -6.37 7.20
CA LEU A 518 -20.54 -6.05 5.79
C LEU A 518 -21.79 -5.16 5.64
N ALA A 519 -22.87 -5.46 6.36
CA ALA A 519 -24.10 -4.68 6.36
C ALA A 519 -23.89 -3.24 6.88
N GLU A 520 -23.07 -3.05 7.91
CA GLU A 520 -22.72 -1.72 8.46
C GLU A 520 -22.07 -0.82 7.41
N PHE A 521 -21.26 -1.39 6.50
CA PHE A 521 -20.64 -0.67 5.39
C PHE A 521 -21.49 -0.67 4.11
N GLY A 522 -22.76 -1.09 4.19
CA GLY A 522 -23.73 -1.04 3.08
C GLY A 522 -23.57 -2.16 2.06
N LEU A 523 -22.92 -3.27 2.45
CA LEU A 523 -22.78 -4.44 1.59
C LEU A 523 -23.76 -5.54 2.01
N SER A 524 -24.48 -6.11 1.03
CA SER A 524 -25.43 -7.21 1.22
C SER A 524 -25.48 -8.08 -0.03
N GLY A 525 -25.87 -9.34 0.13
CA GLY A 525 -26.02 -10.30 -0.97
C GLY A 525 -24.85 -11.25 -1.12
N GLU A 526 -24.76 -11.90 -2.27
CA GLU A 526 -23.71 -12.84 -2.60
C GLU A 526 -22.47 -12.13 -3.19
N CYS A 527 -21.32 -12.78 -3.09
CA CYS A 527 -20.06 -12.26 -3.65
C CYS A 527 -19.61 -10.92 -3.07
N ILE A 528 -19.79 -10.76 -1.75
CA ILE A 528 -19.25 -9.65 -0.96
C ILE A 528 -18.11 -10.17 -0.09
N HIS A 529 -17.05 -9.38 0.06
CA HIS A 529 -15.85 -9.81 0.77
C HIS A 529 -15.28 -8.69 1.64
N ILE A 530 -14.68 -9.08 2.76
CA ILE A 530 -13.75 -8.27 3.53
C ILE A 530 -12.35 -8.63 3.08
N VAL A 531 -11.52 -7.63 2.77
CA VAL A 531 -10.09 -7.81 2.47
C VAL A 531 -9.30 -6.96 3.44
N ASN A 532 -8.47 -7.59 4.27
CA ASN A 532 -7.66 -6.90 5.27
C ASN A 532 -6.26 -7.52 5.44
N GLY A 533 -5.39 -6.83 6.21
CA GLY A 533 -4.02 -7.19 6.51
C GLY A 533 -3.70 -7.17 8.00
N HIS A 534 -2.56 -6.54 8.36
CA HIS A 534 -2.10 -6.19 9.72
C HIS A 534 -1.66 -7.37 10.60
N VAL A 535 -2.34 -8.51 10.57
CA VAL A 535 -1.99 -9.68 11.35
C VAL A 535 -1.57 -10.80 10.40
N PRO A 536 -0.26 -11.11 10.35
CA PRO A 536 0.24 -12.10 9.41
C PRO A 536 -0.40 -13.48 9.59
N VAL A 537 -0.78 -14.09 8.47
CA VAL A 537 -1.28 -15.46 8.41
C VAL A 537 -0.10 -16.43 8.59
N ARG A 538 -0.17 -17.27 9.61
CA ARG A 538 0.87 -18.27 9.91
C ARG A 538 0.65 -19.54 9.08
N SER A 539 0.92 -19.45 7.77
CA SER A 539 0.72 -20.57 6.84
C SER A 539 1.49 -21.82 7.23
N LYS A 540 2.69 -21.68 7.82
CA LYS A 540 3.45 -22.82 8.40
C LYS A 540 2.71 -23.58 9.46
N ASN A 541 1.81 -22.93 10.19
CA ASN A 541 1.01 -23.52 11.25
C ASN A 541 -0.36 -24.01 10.73
N GLY A 542 -0.58 -24.01 9.41
CA GLY A 542 -1.82 -24.41 8.78
C GLY A 542 -2.95 -23.37 8.85
N GLU A 543 -2.64 -22.10 9.20
CA GLU A 543 -3.64 -21.05 9.19
C GLU A 543 -4.01 -20.68 7.75
N SER A 544 -5.32 -20.61 7.45
CA SER A 544 -5.82 -20.21 6.14
C SER A 544 -6.02 -18.69 6.04
N PRO A 545 -5.58 -18.06 4.94
CA PRO A 545 -5.92 -16.67 4.65
C PRO A 545 -7.39 -16.48 4.24
N ILE A 546 -8.07 -17.56 3.89
CA ILE A 546 -9.48 -17.58 3.49
C ILE A 546 -10.31 -18.01 4.68
N LYS A 547 -11.16 -17.11 5.19
CA LYS A 547 -11.98 -17.34 6.39
C LYS A 547 -13.47 -17.15 6.06
N CYS A 548 -14.33 -17.66 6.92
CA CYS A 548 -15.79 -17.55 6.81
C CYS A 548 -16.31 -17.95 5.41
N GLY A 549 -15.90 -19.13 4.91
CA GLY A 549 -16.33 -19.61 3.59
C GLY A 549 -15.92 -18.71 2.41
N GLY A 550 -14.90 -17.86 2.59
CA GLY A 550 -14.43 -16.90 1.58
C GLY A 550 -15.00 -15.49 1.68
N LYS A 551 -15.84 -15.20 2.68
CA LYS A 551 -16.32 -13.85 2.96
C LYS A 551 -15.21 -12.93 3.51
N VAL A 552 -14.18 -13.50 4.15
CA VAL A 552 -13.03 -12.75 4.70
C VAL A 552 -11.74 -13.29 4.11
N LEU A 553 -10.93 -12.37 3.60
CA LEU A 553 -9.65 -12.63 2.96
C LEU A 553 -8.57 -11.82 3.67
N VAL A 554 -7.77 -12.51 4.50
CA VAL A 554 -6.63 -11.91 5.21
C VAL A 554 -5.41 -12.06 4.32
N ILE A 555 -4.96 -10.96 3.69
CA ILE A 555 -3.90 -11.01 2.67
C ILE A 555 -2.52 -10.61 3.19
N ASP A 556 -2.34 -10.50 4.52
CA ASP A 556 -1.02 -10.34 5.13
C ASP A 556 -0.29 -11.69 5.17
N GLY A 557 0.68 -11.84 4.31
CA GLY A 557 1.58 -13.00 4.25
C GLY A 557 2.99 -12.70 4.74
N GLY A 558 3.24 -11.47 5.23
CA GLY A 558 4.54 -11.06 5.74
C GLY A 558 5.58 -10.74 4.65
N PHE A 559 5.35 -9.72 3.84
CA PHE A 559 6.33 -9.19 2.89
C PHE A 559 7.66 -8.86 3.57
N SER A 560 7.61 -8.32 4.79
CA SER A 560 8.80 -8.02 5.57
C SER A 560 9.63 -9.27 5.85
N LYS A 561 10.93 -9.22 5.49
CA LYS A 561 11.91 -10.29 5.75
C LYS A 561 11.92 -10.74 7.21
N ALA A 562 11.60 -9.84 8.14
CA ALA A 562 11.52 -10.12 9.57
C ALA A 562 10.45 -11.17 9.93
N TYR A 563 9.37 -11.28 9.15
CA TYR A 563 8.26 -12.21 9.39
C TYR A 563 8.28 -13.46 8.52
N GLN A 564 9.03 -13.49 7.41
CA GLN A 564 9.06 -14.63 6.48
C GLN A 564 9.46 -15.95 7.13
N LYS A 565 10.27 -15.89 8.22
CA LYS A 565 10.62 -17.09 9.02
C LYS A 565 9.41 -17.68 9.74
N GLU A 566 8.46 -16.86 10.15
CA GLU A 566 7.25 -17.27 10.88
C GLU A 566 6.11 -17.64 9.91
N THR A 567 5.92 -16.88 8.86
CA THR A 567 4.83 -17.08 7.88
C THR A 567 5.14 -18.18 6.87
N GLY A 568 6.40 -18.29 6.44
CA GLY A 568 6.84 -19.27 5.43
C GLY A 568 6.70 -18.80 4.00
N ILE A 569 6.14 -17.63 3.77
CA ILE A 569 5.93 -16.99 2.47
C ILE A 569 6.34 -15.53 2.54
N ALA A 570 6.43 -14.88 1.38
CA ALA A 570 6.77 -13.47 1.24
C ALA A 570 5.58 -12.60 0.84
N GLY A 571 4.39 -12.91 1.31
CA GLY A 571 3.19 -12.12 1.07
C GLY A 571 2.15 -12.80 0.19
N TYR A 572 0.97 -12.19 0.14
CA TYR A 572 -0.11 -12.56 -0.76
C TYR A 572 -0.41 -11.43 -1.73
N THR A 573 -0.87 -11.80 -2.93
CA THR A 573 -1.65 -10.90 -3.79
C THR A 573 -3.02 -11.51 -4.02
N LEU A 574 -4.07 -10.78 -3.70
CA LEU A 574 -5.41 -11.11 -4.16
C LEU A 574 -5.62 -10.50 -5.55
N ILE A 575 -6.05 -11.31 -6.51
CA ILE A 575 -6.32 -10.91 -7.89
C ILE A 575 -7.83 -11.04 -8.13
N TYR A 576 -8.49 -9.95 -8.48
CA TYR A 576 -9.90 -9.94 -8.87
C TYR A 576 -10.03 -9.58 -10.35
N ASN A 577 -10.35 -10.56 -11.17
CA ASN A 577 -10.54 -10.40 -12.61
C ASN A 577 -11.95 -10.79 -13.06
N SER A 578 -12.19 -10.85 -14.37
CA SER A 578 -13.49 -11.21 -14.92
C SER A 578 -13.95 -12.65 -14.66
N TYR A 579 -13.06 -13.52 -14.18
CA TYR A 579 -13.36 -14.92 -13.86
C TYR A 579 -13.56 -15.18 -12.36
N GLY A 580 -13.25 -14.21 -11.51
CA GLY A 580 -13.41 -14.29 -10.05
C GLY A 580 -12.20 -13.85 -9.27
N LEU A 581 -12.09 -14.36 -8.04
CA LEU A 581 -11.04 -14.07 -7.07
C LEU A 581 -10.02 -15.22 -7.02
N ILE A 582 -8.75 -14.85 -7.09
CA ILE A 582 -7.59 -15.76 -7.01
C ILE A 582 -6.64 -15.17 -5.99
N LEU A 583 -6.27 -15.96 -4.98
CA LEU A 583 -5.24 -15.60 -4.02
C LEU A 583 -3.92 -16.26 -4.46
N THR A 584 -2.89 -15.44 -4.59
CA THR A 584 -1.55 -15.87 -4.99
C THR A 584 -0.60 -15.67 -3.82
N ALA A 585 0.01 -16.76 -3.33
CA ALA A 585 1.08 -16.72 -2.34
C ALA A 585 2.43 -16.59 -3.05
N HIS A 586 3.32 -15.77 -2.51
CA HIS A 586 4.64 -15.51 -3.05
C HIS A 586 5.72 -16.15 -2.20
N ASP A 587 6.66 -16.85 -2.84
CA ASP A 587 7.88 -17.30 -2.17
C ASP A 587 8.81 -16.11 -1.86
N PRO A 588 9.74 -16.26 -0.89
CA PRO A 588 10.72 -15.24 -0.59
C PRO A 588 11.52 -14.82 -1.82
N PHE A 589 11.59 -13.51 -2.06
CA PHE A 589 12.37 -12.93 -3.15
C PHE A 589 13.83 -12.79 -2.76
N GLU A 590 14.73 -13.38 -3.55
CA GLU A 590 16.18 -13.36 -3.27
C GLU A 590 16.74 -11.95 -3.53
N SER A 591 16.72 -11.52 -4.78
CA SER A 591 17.10 -10.18 -5.22
C SER A 591 16.72 -9.94 -6.68
N THR A 592 16.69 -8.68 -7.09
CA THR A 592 16.50 -8.29 -8.50
C THR A 592 17.61 -8.86 -9.39
N GLU A 593 18.86 -8.87 -8.91
CA GLU A 593 20.01 -9.39 -9.65
C GLU A 593 19.87 -10.90 -9.90
N ALA A 594 19.52 -11.68 -8.87
CA ALA A 594 19.27 -13.11 -9.01
C ALA A 594 18.12 -13.42 -9.98
N ALA A 595 17.06 -12.62 -9.97
CA ALA A 595 15.93 -12.76 -10.90
C ALA A 595 16.36 -12.55 -12.35
N ILE A 596 17.22 -11.58 -12.62
CA ILE A 596 17.75 -11.30 -13.96
C ILE A 596 18.75 -12.38 -14.41
N GLU A 597 19.63 -12.83 -13.51
CA GLU A 597 20.70 -13.78 -13.80
C GLU A 597 20.21 -15.20 -14.01
N LYS A 598 19.49 -15.71 -13.04
CA LYS A 598 19.01 -17.09 -13.02
C LYS A 598 17.67 -17.25 -13.76
N GLY A 599 17.03 -16.12 -14.12
CA GLY A 599 15.65 -16.08 -14.57
C GLY A 599 14.70 -16.53 -13.45
N SER A 600 15.14 -16.48 -12.17
CA SER A 600 14.30 -16.88 -11.05
C SER A 600 13.12 -15.93 -10.96
N ASP A 601 11.93 -16.45 -11.20
CA ASP A 601 10.68 -15.75 -10.89
C ASP A 601 10.29 -16.07 -9.44
N ILE A 602 9.56 -15.20 -8.77
CA ILE A 602 8.92 -15.59 -7.52
C ILE A 602 7.96 -16.73 -7.83
N HIS A 603 8.25 -17.91 -7.29
CA HIS A 603 7.32 -19.00 -7.39
C HIS A 603 6.05 -18.62 -6.66
N SER A 604 4.92 -18.76 -7.32
CA SER A 604 3.65 -18.25 -6.81
C SER A 604 2.58 -19.33 -6.94
N ASP A 605 2.18 -19.87 -5.80
CA ASP A 605 1.05 -20.79 -5.72
C ASP A 605 -0.26 -20.01 -5.71
N SER A 606 -1.17 -20.39 -6.61
CA SER A 606 -2.46 -19.71 -6.74
C SER A 606 -3.61 -20.60 -6.29
N ILE A 607 -4.42 -20.09 -5.36
CA ILE A 607 -5.65 -20.72 -4.88
C ILE A 607 -6.83 -19.95 -5.45
N ILE A 608 -7.74 -20.66 -6.11
CA ILE A 608 -9.00 -20.06 -6.57
C ILE A 608 -9.91 -19.91 -5.36
N VAL A 609 -10.10 -18.66 -4.91
CA VAL A 609 -11.00 -18.34 -3.79
C VAL A 609 -12.46 -18.48 -4.22
N LYS A 610 -12.79 -17.89 -5.37
CA LYS A 610 -14.14 -17.95 -5.94
C LYS A 610 -14.11 -17.84 -7.46
N ARG A 611 -14.75 -18.78 -8.12
CA ARG A 611 -14.95 -18.75 -9.57
C ARG A 611 -16.40 -18.34 -9.86
N VAL A 612 -16.58 -17.42 -10.78
CA VAL A 612 -17.94 -17.03 -11.24
C VAL A 612 -18.39 -17.92 -12.37
N MET A 613 -19.69 -18.26 -12.42
CA MET A 613 -20.27 -19.08 -13.48
C MET A 613 -20.28 -18.34 -14.82
N ALA A 614 -20.66 -17.05 -14.80
CA ALA A 614 -20.63 -16.16 -15.95
C ALA A 614 -19.51 -15.15 -15.82
N ARG A 615 -18.78 -14.90 -16.91
CA ARG A 615 -17.69 -13.93 -16.94
C ARG A 615 -18.20 -12.54 -16.58
N LYS A 616 -17.65 -11.91 -15.53
CA LYS A 616 -18.00 -10.54 -15.12
C LYS A 616 -17.60 -9.53 -16.19
N ARG A 617 -18.48 -8.55 -16.40
CA ARG A 617 -18.29 -7.44 -17.34
C ARG A 617 -18.09 -6.13 -16.59
N VAL A 618 -17.77 -5.07 -17.32
CA VAL A 618 -17.70 -3.72 -16.77
C VAL A 618 -19.04 -3.32 -16.14
N GLU A 619 -20.16 -3.69 -16.73
CA GLU A 619 -21.49 -3.38 -16.19
C GLU A 619 -21.75 -3.89 -14.76
N ASP A 620 -21.02 -4.93 -14.32
CA ASP A 620 -21.14 -5.54 -13.00
C ASP A 620 -20.26 -4.84 -11.95
N THR A 621 -19.57 -3.77 -12.32
CA THR A 621 -18.61 -3.03 -11.49
C THR A 621 -19.15 -1.67 -11.06
N ASP A 622 -18.49 -1.04 -10.08
CA ASP A 622 -18.81 0.33 -9.66
C ASP A 622 -18.53 1.34 -10.77
N ASP A 623 -17.52 1.11 -11.61
CA ASP A 623 -17.31 1.89 -12.83
C ASP A 623 -18.49 1.71 -13.79
N GLY A 624 -18.99 0.50 -13.95
CA GLY A 624 -20.16 0.22 -14.76
C GLY A 624 -21.42 0.94 -14.27
N LYS A 625 -21.63 1.02 -12.95
CA LYS A 625 -22.73 1.81 -12.36
C LYS A 625 -22.62 3.29 -12.76
N ARG A 626 -21.41 3.87 -12.64
CA ARG A 626 -21.14 5.27 -13.06
C ARG A 626 -21.36 5.49 -14.56
N LEU A 627 -20.97 4.53 -15.39
CA LEU A 627 -21.23 4.60 -16.84
C LEU A 627 -22.72 4.54 -17.16
N LYS A 628 -23.48 3.69 -16.47
CA LYS A 628 -24.95 3.62 -16.61
C LYS A 628 -25.64 4.93 -16.19
N GLU A 629 -25.13 5.63 -15.17
CA GLU A 629 -25.62 6.96 -14.79
C GLU A 629 -25.32 7.99 -15.90
N ARG A 630 -24.10 8.02 -16.42
CA ARG A 630 -23.75 8.90 -17.55
C ARG A 630 -24.58 8.63 -18.80
N ILE A 631 -24.86 7.37 -19.11
CA ILE A 631 -25.74 7.02 -20.23
C ILE A 631 -27.14 7.62 -20.03
N ARG A 632 -27.71 7.46 -18.84
CA ARG A 632 -29.03 8.05 -18.53
C ARG A 632 -29.02 9.57 -18.64
N ASP A 633 -27.98 10.25 -18.17
CA ASP A 633 -27.86 11.69 -18.29
C ASP A 633 -27.80 12.14 -19.76
N LEU A 634 -27.04 11.42 -20.61
CA LEU A 634 -26.98 11.68 -22.05
C LEU A 634 -28.29 11.37 -22.77
N GLU A 635 -29.03 10.34 -22.38
CA GLU A 635 -30.34 10.03 -22.89
C GLU A 635 -31.35 11.16 -22.56
N PHE A 636 -31.32 11.71 -21.35
CA PHE A 636 -32.10 12.91 -21.00
C PHE A 636 -31.69 14.14 -21.82
N LEU A 637 -30.40 14.33 -22.11
CA LEU A 637 -29.93 15.39 -22.99
C LEU A 637 -30.46 15.20 -24.42
N LEU A 638 -30.39 13.98 -24.96
CA LEU A 638 -30.96 13.64 -26.28
C LEU A 638 -32.44 13.92 -26.36
N GLU A 639 -33.20 13.60 -25.31
CA GLU A 639 -34.63 13.91 -25.23
C GLU A 639 -34.87 15.45 -25.21
N ALA A 640 -34.05 16.20 -24.46
CA ALA A 640 -34.12 17.65 -24.42
C ALA A 640 -33.85 18.30 -25.78
N TYR A 641 -32.89 17.80 -26.55
CA TYR A 641 -32.64 18.22 -27.93
C TYR A 641 -33.84 17.89 -28.85
N ARG A 642 -34.30 16.64 -28.82
CA ARG A 642 -35.42 16.19 -29.69
C ARG A 642 -36.74 16.89 -29.39
N SER A 643 -36.96 17.30 -28.14
CA SER A 643 -38.13 18.07 -27.72
C SER A 643 -38.01 19.58 -27.91
N GLY A 644 -36.84 20.08 -28.37
CA GLY A 644 -36.59 21.50 -28.54
C GLY A 644 -36.38 22.29 -27.23
N ARG A 645 -36.26 21.61 -26.09
CA ARG A 645 -35.98 22.27 -24.78
C ARG A 645 -34.57 22.82 -24.70
N ILE A 646 -33.65 22.20 -25.38
CA ILE A 646 -32.25 22.65 -25.54
C ILE A 646 -31.96 22.66 -27.05
N THR A 647 -31.32 23.69 -27.54
CA THR A 647 -30.96 23.83 -28.96
C THR A 647 -29.55 23.28 -29.18
N GLU A 648 -29.35 22.51 -30.25
CA GLU A 648 -28.04 22.07 -30.69
C GLU A 648 -27.13 23.28 -31.00
N LYS A 649 -25.88 23.21 -30.63
CA LYS A 649 -24.84 24.20 -30.98
C LYS A 649 -24.02 23.64 -32.14
N ILE A 650 -24.42 24.01 -33.37
CA ILE A 650 -23.77 23.59 -34.62
C ILE A 650 -22.51 24.43 -34.86
#